data_ed4bcd6fc3ef2d7a9cde8e2013f8448c
#
_entry.id   ed4bcd6fc3ef2d7a9cde8e2013f8448c
#
_cell.length_a   1.000
_cell.length_b   1.000
_cell.length_c   1.000
_cell.angle_alpha   90.00
_cell.angle_beta   90.00
_cell.angle_gamma   90.00
#
_symmetry.space_group_name_H-M   'P 1'
#
loop_
_entity.id
_entity.type
_entity.pdbx_description
1 polymer ?
#
loop_
_entity_poly.entity_id
_entity_poly.type
_entity_poly.pdbx_seq_one_letter_code
_entity_poly.pdbx_strand_id
1 'polypeptide(L)'
;MVEPLGPRDPQWVGSYRLVGRLGAGGMGVVYLATSPGGRKVAVKVIRPELAETPQFRVRFAREVEAARQVGGFHTAQVVDADPGADSPWLVTAYIPGPTLQQVVAQRGPLGADEVLRLGAGLAEGLDAIHRCGLVHRDLKPGNVILAEDGPRIIDFGVVHDQGADGMTRTGTVIGTYAYMSPEQIRSAPVSPASDVFAFGSVLAFAAAGHSPFDATTVPAIVHRVTSEAPRLDGLSGGLYDLVVACLAKEPAGRPSTGEVLTRLSVTGGRGSGGGTGGAGGTAVDAAPSVPFNDLPTAPGSPEAQLQPQPQPQPQPQPTVEPEPGTLPVAAAARTLPRRTLLIGGIAAAAATAVAVPAYFLWPGSGTDADPGGPVARLAGHTNEITSLAFGPDGKTLASGSDDHTVRLWDVATGRTITTYRGHTDNVMSLAHSPDGKTLYSGGFDKTLRRWDLRTGKPMSLVASYNGEYDYVCSLAVSPDGETLAVGVGSRVELVAVSTGRSSATLTGHGGSLNDLAFSPDGKLVASVASEIGAKIWLWDVATGRLLKTLTGESKDHFNAVMFSPDGKTVAGAGPGVQLWDLATGKPTATLTDPHPYVDTAAYRPGGTMIAGAGGVREPNTADNTGKTVSLWDLSTGSVTKTLTGTMPKSRMDTYTTAVAFSPDGRTLAASLNQVGTPDESGHSIQLWKLS
;
A
#
# COMPACT_ATOMS: atom_id res chain seq x y z
N MET A 1 4.08 -25.02 3.33
CA MET A 1 5.13 -26.05 3.06
C MET A 1 6.33 -25.73 3.93
N VAL A 2 7.04 -26.74 4.44
CA VAL A 2 8.28 -26.51 5.20
C VAL A 2 9.41 -26.28 4.20
N GLU A 3 10.04 -25.11 4.25
CA GLU A 3 11.19 -24.80 3.40
C GLU A 3 12.47 -25.35 4.05
N PRO A 4 13.48 -25.79 3.27
CA PRO A 4 14.74 -26.22 3.83
C PRO A 4 15.47 -25.05 4.53
N LEU A 5 16.32 -25.39 5.52
CA LEU A 5 17.16 -24.38 6.19
C LEU A 5 18.12 -23.75 5.19
N GLY A 6 18.23 -22.45 5.20
CA GLY A 6 19.19 -21.71 4.43
C GLY A 6 20.60 -21.76 5.06
N PRO A 7 21.67 -21.39 4.30
CA PRO A 7 23.06 -21.47 4.78
C PRO A 7 23.39 -20.56 5.97
N ARG A 8 22.50 -19.58 6.26
CA ARG A 8 22.66 -18.66 7.42
C ARG A 8 21.74 -19.03 8.59
N ASP A 9 20.89 -20.06 8.45
CA ASP A 9 20.01 -20.49 9.53
C ASP A 9 20.78 -21.25 10.60
N PRO A 10 20.48 -21.05 11.87
CA PRO A 10 21.04 -21.85 12.93
C PRO A 10 20.55 -23.29 12.82
N GLN A 11 21.35 -24.25 13.27
CA GLN A 11 20.93 -25.65 13.35
C GLN A 11 20.20 -25.94 14.66
N TRP A 12 20.41 -25.12 15.67
CA TRP A 12 19.86 -25.24 17.00
C TRP A 12 19.42 -23.88 17.55
N VAL A 13 18.32 -23.88 18.30
CA VAL A 13 17.86 -22.76 19.13
C VAL A 13 17.55 -23.34 20.52
N GLY A 14 18.31 -22.93 21.53
CA GLY A 14 18.27 -23.59 22.82
C GLY A 14 18.54 -25.10 22.67
N SER A 15 17.65 -25.93 23.19
CA SER A 15 17.71 -27.38 23.10
C SER A 15 16.98 -27.96 21.87
N TYR A 16 16.44 -27.12 20.98
CA TYR A 16 15.59 -27.51 19.85
C TYR A 16 16.41 -27.60 18.55
N ARG A 17 16.37 -28.75 17.89
CA ARG A 17 17.02 -28.96 16.59
C ARG A 17 16.11 -28.48 15.46
N LEU A 18 16.54 -27.50 14.69
CA LEU A 18 15.81 -26.97 13.57
C LEU A 18 15.78 -27.96 12.39
N VAL A 19 14.63 -28.07 11.74
CA VAL A 19 14.37 -29.01 10.64
C VAL A 19 14.12 -28.25 9.32
N GLY A 20 13.49 -27.08 9.38
CA GLY A 20 13.18 -26.25 8.22
C GLY A 20 12.45 -24.97 8.64
N ARG A 21 12.21 -24.09 7.70
CA ARG A 21 11.47 -22.85 7.90
C ARG A 21 9.97 -23.09 7.70
N LEU A 22 9.14 -22.60 8.60
CA LEU A 22 7.68 -22.52 8.48
C LEU A 22 7.24 -21.17 7.89
N GLY A 23 8.02 -20.10 8.14
CA GLY A 23 7.76 -18.78 7.64
C GLY A 23 8.76 -17.75 8.17
N ALA A 24 8.78 -16.59 7.54
CA ALA A 24 9.54 -15.42 8.00
C ALA A 24 8.64 -14.19 7.97
N GLY A 25 8.79 -13.31 8.96
CA GLY A 25 8.02 -12.08 9.08
C GLY A 25 8.85 -10.93 9.66
N GLY A 26 8.22 -9.78 9.85
CA GLY A 26 8.88 -8.59 10.38
C GLY A 26 9.55 -8.79 11.75
N MET A 27 8.97 -9.64 12.59
CA MET A 27 9.45 -9.87 13.96
C MET A 27 10.49 -10.97 14.08
N GLY A 28 10.64 -11.83 13.06
CA GLY A 28 11.55 -12.96 13.15
C GLY A 28 11.27 -14.06 12.15
N VAL A 29 11.89 -15.19 12.37
CA VAL A 29 11.74 -16.41 11.55
C VAL A 29 11.11 -17.50 12.42
N VAL A 30 10.15 -18.21 11.86
CA VAL A 30 9.51 -19.36 12.50
C VAL A 30 10.06 -20.65 11.87
N TYR A 31 10.60 -21.52 12.70
CA TYR A 31 11.19 -22.79 12.29
C TYR A 31 10.36 -23.96 12.77
N LEU A 32 10.24 -25.01 11.94
CA LEU A 32 9.92 -26.33 12.43
C LEU A 32 11.14 -26.92 13.12
N ALA A 33 10.97 -27.38 14.33
CA ALA A 33 12.04 -27.99 15.10
C ALA A 33 11.60 -29.29 15.77
N THR A 34 12.59 -30.02 16.28
CA THR A 34 12.38 -31.22 17.08
C THR A 34 12.92 -30.97 18.48
N SER A 35 12.09 -31.20 19.50
CA SER A 35 12.49 -31.15 20.91
C SER A 35 13.43 -32.30 21.28
N PRO A 36 14.15 -32.23 22.42
CA PRO A 36 14.96 -33.36 22.89
C PRO A 36 14.19 -34.67 23.03
N GLY A 37 12.89 -34.62 23.34
CA GLY A 37 12.01 -35.79 23.41
C GLY A 37 11.42 -36.23 22.06
N GLY A 38 11.87 -35.68 20.92
CA GLY A 38 11.44 -36.08 19.59
C GLY A 38 10.13 -35.47 19.10
N ARG A 39 9.48 -34.59 19.87
CA ARG A 39 8.23 -33.92 19.47
C ARG A 39 8.50 -32.79 18.49
N LYS A 40 7.64 -32.62 17.50
CA LYS A 40 7.65 -31.47 16.60
C LYS A 40 7.13 -30.22 17.33
N VAL A 41 7.84 -29.10 17.17
CA VAL A 41 7.51 -27.79 17.74
C VAL A 41 7.73 -26.71 16.69
N ALA A 42 7.07 -25.57 16.85
CA ALA A 42 7.37 -24.34 16.11
C ALA A 42 8.22 -23.41 16.98
N VAL A 43 9.37 -22.99 16.50
CA VAL A 43 10.32 -22.10 17.19
C VAL A 43 10.36 -20.77 16.47
N LYS A 44 9.88 -19.72 17.12
CA LYS A 44 9.93 -18.34 16.66
C LYS A 44 11.16 -17.65 17.24
N VAL A 45 12.10 -17.28 16.38
CA VAL A 45 13.33 -16.57 16.76
C VAL A 45 13.15 -15.09 16.42
N ILE A 46 13.27 -14.26 17.43
CA ILE A 46 13.10 -12.80 17.31
C ILE A 46 14.37 -12.22 16.69
N ARG A 47 14.21 -11.24 15.82
CA ARG A 47 15.33 -10.54 15.20
C ARG A 47 16.18 -9.79 16.24
N PRO A 48 17.52 -9.82 16.10
CA PRO A 48 18.42 -9.12 17.00
C PRO A 48 18.10 -7.63 17.16
N GLU A 49 17.72 -6.96 16.06
CA GLU A 49 17.46 -5.52 16.03
C GLU A 49 16.29 -5.12 16.95
N LEU A 50 15.28 -5.97 17.10
CA LEU A 50 14.17 -5.77 18.03
C LEU A 50 14.61 -6.05 19.48
N ALA A 51 15.50 -7.02 19.65
CA ALA A 51 16.00 -7.44 20.95
C ALA A 51 17.01 -6.46 21.59
N GLU A 52 17.56 -5.52 20.84
CA GLU A 52 18.48 -4.48 21.35
C GLU A 52 17.79 -3.49 22.28
N THR A 53 16.46 -3.32 22.19
CA THR A 53 15.71 -2.38 23.01
C THR A 53 15.36 -3.00 24.36
N PRO A 54 15.85 -2.46 25.50
CA PRO A 54 15.54 -3.02 26.82
C PRO A 54 14.04 -3.10 27.15
N GLN A 55 13.26 -2.10 26.68
CA GLN A 55 11.81 -2.07 26.85
C GLN A 55 11.12 -3.23 26.12
N PHE A 56 11.63 -3.62 24.95
CA PHE A 56 11.12 -4.77 24.21
C PHE A 56 11.32 -6.07 25.01
N ARG A 57 12.52 -6.32 25.54
CA ARG A 57 12.81 -7.55 26.30
C ARG A 57 11.93 -7.69 27.56
N VAL A 58 11.72 -6.59 28.31
CA VAL A 58 10.86 -6.59 29.49
C VAL A 58 9.42 -6.92 29.11
N ARG A 59 8.91 -6.31 28.02
CA ARG A 59 7.56 -6.55 27.54
C ARG A 59 7.40 -7.97 27.01
N PHE A 60 8.35 -8.44 26.18
CA PHE A 60 8.36 -9.79 25.63
C PHE A 60 8.34 -10.85 26.74
N ALA A 61 9.18 -10.70 27.77
CA ALA A 61 9.20 -11.61 28.90
C ALA A 61 7.84 -11.67 29.63
N ARG A 62 7.18 -10.51 29.82
CA ARG A 62 5.86 -10.42 30.45
C ARG A 62 4.76 -11.06 29.60
N GLU A 63 4.77 -10.82 28.29
CA GLU A 63 3.79 -11.38 27.38
C GLU A 63 3.97 -12.89 27.22
N VAL A 64 5.21 -13.40 27.19
CA VAL A 64 5.52 -14.84 27.21
C VAL A 64 4.97 -15.51 28.47
N GLU A 65 5.13 -14.88 29.64
CA GLU A 65 4.61 -15.44 30.89
C GLU A 65 3.08 -15.51 30.91
N ALA A 66 2.40 -14.49 30.39
CA ALA A 66 0.96 -14.51 30.22
C ALA A 66 0.52 -15.57 29.16
N ALA A 67 1.28 -15.69 28.07
CA ALA A 67 1.00 -16.66 27.00
C ALA A 67 1.14 -18.12 27.46
N ARG A 68 2.00 -18.41 28.44
CA ARG A 68 2.11 -19.74 29.05
C ARG A 68 0.84 -20.15 29.80
N GLN A 69 0.04 -19.17 30.27
CA GLN A 69 -1.22 -19.41 30.96
C GLN A 69 -2.39 -19.63 30.00
N VAL A 70 -2.23 -19.29 28.72
CA VAL A 70 -3.25 -19.53 27.72
C VAL A 70 -3.38 -21.04 27.50
N GLY A 71 -4.38 -21.62 28.16
CA GLY A 71 -4.84 -22.99 27.93
C GLY A 71 -5.99 -22.93 26.93
N GLY A 72 -6.21 -23.99 26.23
CA GLY A 72 -7.38 -24.10 25.37
C GLY A 72 -7.16 -24.99 24.17
N PHE A 73 -8.27 -25.58 23.74
CA PHE A 73 -8.26 -26.51 22.63
C PHE A 73 -8.01 -25.81 21.28
N HIS A 74 -8.34 -24.50 21.18
CA HIS A 74 -8.30 -23.72 19.96
C HIS A 74 -7.09 -22.77 19.85
N THR A 75 -6.03 -22.96 20.66
CA THR A 75 -4.81 -22.15 20.61
C THR A 75 -3.54 -23.01 20.54
N ALA A 76 -2.44 -22.48 20.00
CA ALA A 76 -1.14 -23.12 20.03
C ALA A 76 -0.49 -22.91 21.40
N GLN A 77 -0.36 -23.97 22.19
CA GLN A 77 0.22 -23.90 23.55
C GLN A 77 1.70 -23.50 23.50
N VAL A 78 2.10 -22.56 24.35
CA VAL A 78 3.50 -22.21 24.59
C VAL A 78 4.17 -23.35 25.37
N VAL A 79 5.23 -23.91 24.82
CA VAL A 79 5.99 -25.03 25.41
C VAL A 79 7.21 -24.54 26.16
N ASP A 80 7.91 -23.54 25.58
CA ASP A 80 9.16 -23.01 26.13
C ASP A 80 9.46 -21.62 25.57
N ALA A 81 10.34 -20.86 26.22
CA ALA A 81 10.82 -19.58 25.74
C ALA A 81 12.06 -19.13 26.49
N ASP A 82 12.92 -18.38 25.86
CA ASP A 82 14.04 -17.67 26.48
C ASP A 82 14.06 -16.20 26.04
N PRO A 83 13.44 -15.32 26.83
CA PRO A 83 13.48 -13.89 26.61
C PRO A 83 14.86 -13.26 26.88
N GLY A 84 15.73 -13.96 27.60
CA GLY A 84 17.07 -13.50 27.97
C GLY A 84 18.15 -13.81 26.94
N ALA A 85 17.88 -14.69 25.98
CA ALA A 85 18.85 -15.02 24.93
C ALA A 85 19.28 -13.80 24.11
N ASP A 86 20.46 -13.85 23.47
CA ASP A 86 20.94 -12.80 22.57
C ASP A 86 19.89 -12.52 21.46
N SER A 87 19.38 -13.58 20.84
CA SER A 87 18.18 -13.57 20.02
C SER A 87 17.04 -14.25 20.78
N PRO A 88 16.12 -13.51 21.40
CA PRO A 88 15.01 -14.10 22.15
C PRO A 88 14.18 -15.04 21.27
N TRP A 89 13.66 -16.09 21.86
CA TRP A 89 12.87 -17.08 21.15
C TRP A 89 11.69 -17.61 21.98
N LEU A 90 10.69 -18.09 21.26
CA LEU A 90 9.47 -18.69 21.79
C LEU A 90 9.20 -20.02 21.07
N VAL A 91 8.83 -21.05 21.82
CA VAL A 91 8.47 -22.37 21.29
C VAL A 91 7.01 -22.66 21.57
N THR A 92 6.27 -23.02 20.54
CA THR A 92 4.88 -23.48 20.63
C THR A 92 4.73 -24.90 20.13
N ALA A 93 3.66 -25.57 20.53
CA ALA A 93 3.29 -26.85 19.94
C ALA A 93 3.11 -26.69 18.43
N TYR A 94 3.72 -27.60 17.63
CA TYR A 94 3.48 -27.63 16.19
C TYR A 94 2.11 -28.26 15.90
N ILE A 95 1.29 -27.53 15.18
CA ILE A 95 -0.05 -27.95 14.77
C ILE A 95 0.00 -28.36 13.31
N PRO A 96 -0.24 -29.63 12.97
CA PRO A 96 -0.33 -30.07 11.60
C PRO A 96 -1.64 -29.60 10.97
N GLY A 97 -1.59 -29.15 9.74
CA GLY A 97 -2.76 -28.72 8.97
C GLY A 97 -2.46 -27.53 8.05
N PRO A 98 -3.31 -27.27 7.07
CA PRO A 98 -3.23 -26.08 6.23
C PRO A 98 -3.77 -24.86 6.99
N THR A 99 -3.32 -23.67 6.61
CA THR A 99 -3.95 -22.43 7.09
C THR A 99 -5.30 -22.20 6.40
N LEU A 100 -6.19 -21.44 7.04
CA LEU A 100 -7.45 -21.03 6.44
C LEU A 100 -7.23 -20.32 5.09
N GLN A 101 -6.19 -19.49 4.99
CA GLN A 101 -5.81 -18.85 3.74
C GLN A 101 -5.50 -19.85 2.62
N GLN A 102 -4.74 -20.91 2.94
CA GLN A 102 -4.42 -21.98 1.98
C GLN A 102 -5.64 -22.77 1.55
N VAL A 103 -6.53 -23.07 2.50
CA VAL A 103 -7.76 -23.83 2.20
C VAL A 103 -8.67 -23.03 1.28
N VAL A 104 -8.92 -21.76 1.58
CA VAL A 104 -9.77 -20.90 0.75
C VAL A 104 -9.13 -20.66 -0.64
N ALA A 105 -7.81 -20.50 -0.72
CA ALA A 105 -7.11 -20.37 -2.01
C ALA A 105 -7.21 -21.63 -2.88
N GLN A 106 -7.28 -22.83 -2.27
CA GLN A 106 -7.33 -24.11 -3.00
C GLN A 106 -8.75 -24.55 -3.35
N ARG A 107 -9.71 -24.34 -2.46
CA ARG A 107 -11.08 -24.85 -2.58
C ARG A 107 -12.13 -23.80 -2.85
N GLY A 108 -11.78 -22.50 -2.74
CA GLY A 108 -12.75 -21.40 -2.71
C GLY A 108 -13.36 -21.18 -1.32
N PRO A 109 -14.38 -20.32 -1.24
CA PRO A 109 -15.10 -19.99 -0.02
C PRO A 109 -15.68 -21.19 0.70
N LEU A 110 -15.77 -21.10 2.03
CA LEU A 110 -16.37 -22.13 2.87
C LEU A 110 -17.90 -22.04 2.89
N GLY A 111 -18.58 -23.16 3.06
CA GLY A 111 -20.03 -23.18 3.26
C GLY A 111 -20.45 -22.60 4.61
N ALA A 112 -21.72 -22.19 4.72
CA ALA A 112 -22.26 -21.51 5.92
C ALA A 112 -22.02 -22.31 7.22
N ASP A 113 -22.24 -23.65 7.21
CA ASP A 113 -22.03 -24.50 8.37
C ASP A 113 -20.54 -24.62 8.75
N GLU A 114 -19.63 -24.59 7.76
CA GLU A 114 -18.19 -24.60 8.01
C GLU A 114 -17.74 -23.26 8.62
N VAL A 115 -18.30 -22.13 8.14
CA VAL A 115 -18.03 -20.80 8.70
C VAL A 115 -18.55 -20.71 10.14
N LEU A 116 -19.70 -21.28 10.45
CA LEU A 116 -20.24 -21.32 11.82
C LEU A 116 -19.33 -22.13 12.76
N ARG A 117 -18.90 -23.32 12.35
CA ARG A 117 -17.94 -24.14 13.14
C ARG A 117 -16.60 -23.44 13.32
N LEU A 118 -16.06 -22.85 12.25
CA LEU A 118 -14.88 -22.03 12.31
C LEU A 118 -15.04 -20.89 13.33
N GLY A 119 -16.14 -20.15 13.25
CA GLY A 119 -16.44 -19.04 14.14
C GLY A 119 -16.51 -19.46 15.61
N ALA A 120 -17.17 -20.58 15.91
CA ALA A 120 -17.25 -21.08 17.29
C ALA A 120 -15.88 -21.38 17.88
N GLY A 121 -15.04 -22.15 17.17
CA GLY A 121 -13.70 -22.48 17.65
C GLY A 121 -12.77 -21.26 17.77
N LEU A 122 -12.84 -20.30 16.83
CA LEU A 122 -12.07 -19.06 16.93
C LEU A 122 -12.53 -18.19 18.10
N ALA A 123 -13.82 -18.10 18.35
CA ALA A 123 -14.35 -17.33 19.48
C ALA A 123 -13.94 -17.93 20.84
N GLU A 124 -13.94 -19.29 20.96
CA GLU A 124 -13.43 -19.98 22.15
C GLU A 124 -11.91 -19.73 22.34
N GLY A 125 -11.13 -19.79 21.26
CA GLY A 125 -9.70 -19.50 21.30
C GLY A 125 -9.40 -18.06 21.72
N LEU A 126 -10.12 -17.07 21.18
CA LEU A 126 -9.98 -15.67 21.57
C LEU A 126 -10.41 -15.45 23.03
N ASP A 127 -11.49 -16.08 23.48
CA ASP A 127 -11.94 -15.96 24.86
C ASP A 127 -10.89 -16.52 25.86
N ALA A 128 -10.21 -17.60 25.50
CA ALA A 128 -9.11 -18.13 26.30
C ALA A 128 -7.90 -17.16 26.39
N ILE A 129 -7.56 -16.50 25.27
CA ILE A 129 -6.50 -15.49 25.22
C ILE A 129 -6.89 -14.25 26.06
N HIS A 130 -8.10 -13.74 25.90
CA HIS A 130 -8.58 -12.55 26.61
C HIS A 130 -8.68 -12.75 28.11
N ARG A 131 -9.07 -13.94 28.58
CA ARG A 131 -9.09 -14.27 30.00
C ARG A 131 -7.71 -14.24 30.67
N CYS A 132 -6.64 -14.42 29.92
CA CYS A 132 -5.27 -14.25 30.42
C CYS A 132 -4.76 -12.80 30.32
N GLY A 133 -5.62 -11.84 30.00
CA GLY A 133 -5.28 -10.42 29.85
C GLY A 133 -4.45 -10.10 28.61
N LEU A 134 -4.43 -11.02 27.64
CA LEU A 134 -3.74 -10.86 26.35
C LEU A 134 -4.74 -10.43 25.26
N VAL A 135 -4.21 -9.77 24.24
CA VAL A 135 -4.90 -9.45 23.00
C VAL A 135 -4.08 -10.04 21.85
N HIS A 136 -4.71 -10.69 20.88
CA HIS A 136 -4.01 -11.38 19.79
C HIS A 136 -3.32 -10.40 18.83
N ARG A 137 -3.99 -9.31 18.47
CA ARG A 137 -3.49 -8.17 17.66
C ARG A 137 -3.18 -8.45 16.19
N ASP A 138 -3.01 -9.70 15.77
CA ASP A 138 -2.68 -10.10 14.39
C ASP A 138 -3.50 -11.32 13.94
N LEU A 139 -4.80 -11.37 14.28
CA LEU A 139 -5.67 -12.45 13.81
C LEU A 139 -5.98 -12.23 12.32
N LYS A 140 -5.60 -13.22 11.51
CA LYS A 140 -5.79 -13.23 10.05
C LYS A 140 -5.87 -14.67 9.53
N PRO A 141 -6.33 -14.90 8.31
CA PRO A 141 -6.46 -16.28 7.77
C PRO A 141 -5.15 -17.08 7.75
N GLY A 142 -4.00 -16.41 7.64
CA GLY A 142 -2.69 -17.07 7.73
C GLY A 142 -2.32 -17.54 9.13
N ASN A 143 -2.95 -16.99 10.18
CA ASN A 143 -2.71 -17.32 11.58
C ASN A 143 -3.80 -18.26 12.16
N VAL A 144 -4.61 -18.88 11.29
CA VAL A 144 -5.61 -19.89 11.63
C VAL A 144 -5.27 -21.19 10.92
N ILE A 145 -4.94 -22.24 11.67
CA ILE A 145 -4.72 -23.59 11.13
C ILE A 145 -6.02 -24.39 11.25
N LEU A 146 -6.42 -25.04 10.17
CA LEU A 146 -7.53 -25.98 10.17
C LEU A 146 -6.97 -27.40 10.45
N ALA A 147 -6.94 -27.77 11.72
CA ALA A 147 -6.51 -29.08 12.18
C ALA A 147 -7.69 -30.06 12.14
N GLU A 148 -7.39 -31.38 12.23
CA GLU A 148 -8.41 -32.44 12.19
C GLU A 148 -9.49 -32.30 13.27
N ASP A 149 -9.11 -31.79 14.42
CA ASP A 149 -9.97 -31.63 15.61
C ASP A 149 -10.55 -30.21 15.74
N GLY A 150 -10.36 -29.31 14.74
CA GLY A 150 -10.92 -27.97 14.69
C GLY A 150 -9.90 -26.87 14.45
N PRO A 151 -10.37 -25.60 14.33
CA PRO A 151 -9.51 -24.47 14.08
C PRO A 151 -8.56 -24.18 15.26
N ARG A 152 -7.34 -23.78 14.96
CA ARG A 152 -6.31 -23.39 15.94
C ARG A 152 -5.80 -22.00 15.62
N ILE A 153 -5.79 -21.13 16.59
CA ILE A 153 -5.17 -19.82 16.53
C ILE A 153 -3.68 -19.96 16.85
N ILE A 154 -2.84 -19.45 15.97
CA ILE A 154 -1.38 -19.44 16.15
C ILE A 154 -0.86 -17.99 16.19
N ASP A 155 0.36 -17.81 16.69
CA ASP A 155 1.09 -16.53 16.70
C ASP A 155 0.35 -15.38 17.42
N PHE A 156 -0.31 -15.65 18.54
CA PHE A 156 -0.97 -14.61 19.31
C PHE A 156 0.06 -13.71 20.03
N GLY A 157 -0.10 -12.45 19.82
CA GLY A 157 0.30 -11.20 20.44
C GLY A 157 1.57 -11.04 21.27
N VAL A 158 2.44 -12.06 21.40
CA VAL A 158 3.60 -12.04 22.31
C VAL A 158 4.68 -11.00 21.92
N VAL A 159 4.55 -10.32 20.78
CA VAL A 159 5.63 -9.47 20.25
C VAL A 159 5.12 -8.24 19.47
N HIS A 160 3.91 -7.72 19.76
CA HIS A 160 3.46 -6.51 19.06
C HIS A 160 3.99 -5.25 19.75
N ASP A 161 4.91 -4.55 19.09
CA ASP A 161 5.33 -3.23 19.51
C ASP A 161 4.21 -2.21 19.25
N GLN A 162 3.82 -1.43 20.26
CA GLN A 162 2.91 -0.30 20.10
C GLN A 162 3.61 0.94 19.52
N GLY A 163 4.90 0.83 19.17
CA GLY A 163 5.62 1.85 18.44
C GLY A 163 5.34 1.72 16.92
N ALA A 164 5.20 2.83 16.24
CA ALA A 164 4.96 2.93 14.81
C ALA A 164 5.99 2.19 13.91
N ASP A 165 7.03 1.59 14.50
CA ASP A 165 8.16 0.99 13.80
C ASP A 165 8.01 -0.51 13.49
N GLY A 166 6.98 -1.18 14.02
CA GLY A 166 6.80 -2.64 13.91
C GLY A 166 5.91 -3.10 12.74
N MET A 167 5.22 -2.21 12.06
CA MET A 167 4.02 -2.57 11.28
C MET A 167 4.21 -2.88 9.80
N THR A 168 5.41 -2.77 9.23
CA THR A 168 5.55 -2.80 7.77
C THR A 168 6.84 -3.52 7.31
N ARG A 169 6.96 -4.84 7.50
CA ARG A 169 8.06 -5.65 6.97
C ARG A 169 7.61 -6.74 6.00
N THR A 170 7.99 -6.59 4.70
CA THR A 170 7.89 -7.51 3.55
C THR A 170 6.55 -7.57 2.80
N GLY A 171 6.59 -7.76 1.47
CA GLY A 171 5.51 -7.81 0.47
C GLY A 171 4.25 -8.66 0.79
N THR A 172 4.20 -9.30 1.96
CA THR A 172 3.03 -9.94 2.57
C THR A 172 2.09 -8.94 3.27
N VAL A 173 2.46 -7.66 3.30
CA VAL A 173 1.90 -6.63 4.19
C VAL A 173 0.54 -6.11 3.74
N ILE A 174 0.28 -6.02 2.45
CA ILE A 174 -1.00 -5.51 1.92
C ILE A 174 -2.17 -6.34 2.49
N GLY A 175 -2.05 -7.67 2.50
CA GLY A 175 -3.07 -8.56 3.05
C GLY A 175 -3.30 -8.45 4.57
N THR A 176 -2.33 -7.97 5.35
CA THR A 176 -2.46 -7.87 6.82
C THR A 176 -3.30 -6.66 7.24
N TYR A 177 -3.16 -5.52 6.59
CA TYR A 177 -3.96 -4.32 6.91
C TYR A 177 -5.47 -4.54 6.79
N ALA A 178 -5.89 -5.41 5.89
CA ALA A 178 -7.29 -5.71 5.65
C ALA A 178 -7.99 -6.47 6.80
N TYR A 179 -7.23 -6.90 7.82
CA TYR A 179 -7.73 -7.57 9.03
C TYR A 179 -7.48 -6.76 10.31
N MET A 180 -6.75 -5.66 10.24
CA MET A 180 -6.53 -4.76 11.37
C MET A 180 -7.80 -4.01 11.73
N SER A 181 -7.99 -3.75 13.01
CA SER A 181 -9.10 -2.92 13.48
C SER A 181 -8.83 -1.42 13.23
N PRO A 182 -9.88 -0.58 13.17
CA PRO A 182 -9.73 0.86 12.98
C PRO A 182 -8.82 1.52 14.02
N GLU A 183 -8.90 1.10 15.28
CA GLU A 183 -8.05 1.60 16.37
C GLU A 183 -6.59 1.18 16.22
N GLN A 184 -6.30 -0.03 15.69
CA GLN A 184 -4.92 -0.44 15.38
C GLN A 184 -4.31 0.43 14.29
N ILE A 185 -5.08 0.69 13.23
CA ILE A 185 -4.66 1.57 12.13
C ILE A 185 -4.40 3.00 12.61
N ARG A 186 -5.26 3.50 13.52
CA ARG A 186 -5.13 4.84 14.12
C ARG A 186 -4.10 4.91 15.25
N SER A 187 -3.37 3.83 15.54
CA SER A 187 -2.44 3.73 16.68
C SER A 187 -3.09 4.09 18.02
N ALA A 188 -4.39 3.86 18.15
CA ALA A 188 -5.15 4.03 19.39
C ALA A 188 -5.01 2.79 20.29
N PRO A 189 -5.39 2.87 21.56
CA PRO A 189 -5.27 1.74 22.49
C PRO A 189 -6.02 0.50 21.99
N VAL A 190 -5.29 -0.60 21.86
CA VAL A 190 -5.80 -1.90 21.43
C VAL A 190 -6.42 -2.65 22.61
N SER A 191 -7.56 -3.28 22.39
CA SER A 191 -8.32 -4.02 23.41
C SER A 191 -8.85 -5.35 22.83
N PRO A 192 -9.47 -6.23 23.64
CA PRO A 192 -10.18 -7.41 23.15
C PRO A 192 -11.15 -7.15 21.98
N ALA A 193 -11.75 -5.97 21.95
CA ALA A 193 -12.64 -5.58 20.84
C ALA A 193 -11.90 -5.47 19.48
N SER A 194 -10.59 -5.25 19.47
CA SER A 194 -9.77 -5.25 18.26
C SER A 194 -9.69 -6.64 17.64
N ASP A 195 -9.54 -7.68 18.47
CA ASP A 195 -9.55 -9.07 18.00
C ASP A 195 -10.94 -9.49 17.50
N VAL A 196 -12.01 -8.95 18.08
CA VAL A 196 -13.39 -9.20 17.61
C VAL A 196 -13.60 -8.61 16.21
N PHE A 197 -12.99 -7.46 15.90
CA PHE A 197 -13.00 -6.91 14.54
C PHE A 197 -12.26 -7.83 13.55
N ALA A 198 -11.06 -8.26 13.92
CA ALA A 198 -10.27 -9.18 13.12
C ALA A 198 -10.99 -10.53 12.94
N PHE A 199 -11.65 -11.04 13.97
CA PHE A 199 -12.51 -12.22 13.91
C PHE A 199 -13.63 -12.08 12.88
N GLY A 200 -14.37 -10.96 12.90
CA GLY A 200 -15.40 -10.66 11.88
C GLY A 200 -14.83 -10.64 10.46
N SER A 201 -13.63 -10.05 10.30
CA SER A 201 -12.92 -10.00 9.01
C SER A 201 -12.50 -11.38 8.52
N VAL A 202 -12.06 -12.28 9.42
CA VAL A 202 -11.68 -13.67 9.11
C VAL A 202 -12.90 -14.50 8.69
N LEU A 203 -14.06 -14.33 9.34
CA LEU A 203 -15.29 -15.01 8.96
C LEU A 203 -15.80 -14.52 7.59
N ALA A 204 -15.74 -13.21 7.34
CA ALA A 204 -16.09 -12.65 6.03
C ALA A 204 -15.20 -13.22 4.93
N PHE A 205 -13.88 -13.29 5.16
CA PHE A 205 -12.93 -13.92 4.25
C PHE A 205 -13.27 -15.40 4.00
N ALA A 206 -13.57 -16.15 5.05
CA ALA A 206 -13.91 -17.57 4.92
C ALA A 206 -15.14 -17.77 4.03
N ALA A 207 -16.15 -16.89 4.14
CA ALA A 207 -17.40 -16.99 3.39
C ALA A 207 -17.30 -16.44 1.96
N ALA A 208 -16.49 -15.40 1.72
CA ALA A 208 -16.43 -14.72 0.42
C ALA A 208 -15.21 -15.08 -0.42
N GLY A 209 -14.12 -15.56 0.19
CA GLY A 209 -12.83 -15.81 -0.48
C GLY A 209 -11.93 -14.58 -0.57
N HIS A 210 -12.41 -13.42 -0.15
CA HIS A 210 -11.65 -12.16 -0.10
C HIS A 210 -11.90 -11.42 1.22
N SER A 211 -11.01 -10.52 1.60
CA SER A 211 -11.21 -9.70 2.80
C SER A 211 -12.40 -8.74 2.64
N PRO A 212 -13.16 -8.47 3.71
CA PRO A 212 -14.25 -7.49 3.66
C PRO A 212 -13.81 -6.06 3.35
N PHE A 213 -12.51 -5.77 3.50
CA PHE A 213 -11.90 -4.46 3.26
C PHE A 213 -10.78 -4.53 2.22
N ASP A 214 -10.81 -5.57 1.35
CA ASP A 214 -9.80 -5.77 0.33
C ASP A 214 -9.76 -4.61 -0.67
N ALA A 215 -8.55 -4.11 -0.93
CA ALA A 215 -8.30 -3.08 -1.92
C ALA A 215 -6.87 -3.25 -2.47
N THR A 216 -6.60 -2.61 -3.59
CA THR A 216 -5.33 -2.74 -4.31
C THR A 216 -4.18 -1.99 -3.64
N THR A 217 -4.47 -1.00 -2.79
CA THR A 217 -3.45 -0.17 -2.11
C THR A 217 -3.66 -0.14 -0.61
N VAL A 218 -2.58 -0.01 0.16
CA VAL A 218 -2.66 0.12 1.62
C VAL A 218 -3.51 1.31 2.06
N PRO A 219 -3.37 2.53 1.48
CA PRO A 219 -4.25 3.65 1.82
C PRO A 219 -5.73 3.35 1.59
N ALA A 220 -6.07 2.66 0.50
CA ALA A 220 -7.45 2.28 0.22
C ALA A 220 -7.95 1.22 1.23
N ILE A 221 -7.11 0.26 1.63
CA ILE A 221 -7.45 -0.69 2.69
C ILE A 221 -7.67 0.05 4.02
N VAL A 222 -6.76 0.94 4.38
CA VAL A 222 -6.83 1.77 5.59
C VAL A 222 -8.14 2.56 5.61
N HIS A 223 -8.47 3.23 4.51
CA HIS A 223 -9.71 3.98 4.37
C HIS A 223 -10.94 3.07 4.53
N ARG A 224 -10.97 1.92 3.85
CA ARG A 224 -12.08 0.95 3.97
C ARG A 224 -12.26 0.44 5.40
N VAL A 225 -11.17 0.05 6.04
CA VAL A 225 -11.22 -0.42 7.42
C VAL A 225 -11.73 0.66 8.36
N THR A 226 -11.32 1.91 8.18
CA THR A 226 -11.66 3.00 9.11
C THR A 226 -13.00 3.67 8.84
N SER A 227 -13.51 3.64 7.59
CA SER A 227 -14.60 4.52 7.17
C SER A 227 -15.68 3.84 6.33
N GLU A 228 -15.39 2.75 5.59
CA GLU A 228 -16.36 2.12 4.69
C GLU A 228 -17.09 0.94 5.33
N ALA A 229 -18.28 0.62 4.80
CA ALA A 229 -19.00 -0.60 5.12
C ALA A 229 -18.23 -1.84 4.62
N PRO A 230 -18.23 -2.96 5.35
CA PRO A 230 -17.57 -4.18 4.92
C PRO A 230 -18.32 -4.84 3.74
N ARG A 231 -17.56 -5.47 2.83
CA ARG A 231 -18.15 -6.36 1.81
C ARG A 231 -18.37 -7.73 2.43
N LEU A 232 -19.62 -8.17 2.48
CA LEU A 232 -20.03 -9.39 3.19
C LEU A 232 -20.73 -10.39 2.25
N ASP A 233 -20.17 -10.56 1.06
CA ASP A 233 -20.64 -11.54 0.08
C ASP A 233 -20.61 -12.96 0.69
N GLY A 234 -21.58 -13.78 0.35
CA GLY A 234 -21.69 -15.17 0.84
C GLY A 234 -22.20 -15.31 2.29
N LEU A 235 -22.42 -14.22 3.02
CA LEU A 235 -23.02 -14.23 4.36
C LEU A 235 -24.51 -13.91 4.31
N SER A 236 -25.31 -14.55 5.18
CA SER A 236 -26.76 -14.30 5.27
C SER A 236 -27.30 -14.61 6.67
N GLY A 237 -28.49 -14.09 7.00
CA GLY A 237 -29.18 -14.37 8.25
C GLY A 237 -28.39 -13.97 9.49
N GLY A 238 -28.50 -14.75 10.58
CA GLY A 238 -27.87 -14.43 11.85
C GLY A 238 -26.33 -14.37 11.82
N LEU A 239 -25.70 -15.07 10.86
CA LEU A 239 -24.25 -15.00 10.67
C LEU A 239 -23.83 -13.65 10.06
N TYR A 240 -24.60 -13.14 9.09
CA TYR A 240 -24.40 -11.79 8.54
C TYR A 240 -24.52 -10.73 9.64
N ASP A 241 -25.61 -10.79 10.44
CA ASP A 241 -25.85 -9.81 11.52
C ASP A 241 -24.73 -9.83 12.57
N LEU A 242 -24.21 -11.04 12.89
CA LEU A 242 -23.08 -11.19 13.80
C LEU A 242 -21.83 -10.54 13.26
N VAL A 243 -21.48 -10.82 11.99
CA VAL A 243 -20.26 -10.29 11.36
C VAL A 243 -20.34 -8.77 11.21
N VAL A 244 -21.50 -8.23 10.83
CA VAL A 244 -21.74 -6.76 10.83
C VAL A 244 -21.46 -6.16 12.20
N ALA A 245 -21.98 -6.76 13.27
CA ALA A 245 -21.74 -6.27 14.63
C ALA A 245 -20.27 -6.35 15.04
N CYS A 246 -19.56 -7.41 14.68
CA CYS A 246 -18.12 -7.54 14.93
C CYS A 246 -17.32 -6.46 14.19
N LEU A 247 -17.73 -6.07 12.98
CA LEU A 247 -17.05 -5.09 12.12
C LEU A 247 -17.48 -3.64 12.37
N ALA A 248 -18.19 -3.36 13.49
CA ALA A 248 -18.48 -2.00 13.90
C ALA A 248 -17.19 -1.17 14.05
N LYS A 249 -17.19 0.07 13.51
CA LYS A 249 -15.97 0.91 13.49
C LYS A 249 -15.55 1.32 14.91
N GLU A 250 -16.52 1.64 15.76
CA GLU A 250 -16.24 1.98 17.16
C GLU A 250 -16.12 0.71 18.02
N PRO A 251 -15.03 0.53 18.79
CA PRO A 251 -14.80 -0.67 19.61
C PRO A 251 -15.93 -0.98 20.60
N ALA A 252 -16.57 0.05 21.17
CA ALA A 252 -17.66 -0.10 22.13
C ALA A 252 -18.97 -0.66 21.51
N GLY A 253 -19.10 -0.61 20.18
CA GLY A 253 -20.25 -1.17 19.45
C GLY A 253 -20.11 -2.66 19.13
N ARG A 254 -18.95 -3.27 19.40
CA ARG A 254 -18.67 -4.67 19.07
C ARG A 254 -19.10 -5.60 20.22
N PRO A 255 -19.58 -6.81 19.92
CA PRO A 255 -19.90 -7.78 20.95
C PRO A 255 -18.63 -8.30 21.65
N SER A 256 -18.75 -8.71 22.90
CA SER A 256 -17.71 -9.50 23.59
C SER A 256 -17.58 -10.90 22.98
N THR A 257 -16.46 -11.60 23.24
CA THR A 257 -16.27 -13.00 22.80
C THR A 257 -17.35 -13.95 23.36
N GLY A 258 -17.80 -13.73 24.60
CA GLY A 258 -18.93 -14.48 25.19
C GLY A 258 -20.28 -14.25 24.48
N GLU A 259 -20.56 -13.01 24.06
CA GLU A 259 -21.77 -12.70 23.26
C GLU A 259 -21.67 -13.27 21.86
N VAL A 260 -20.47 -13.29 21.24
CA VAL A 260 -20.22 -13.95 19.96
C VAL A 260 -20.55 -15.44 20.05
N LEU A 261 -20.05 -16.14 21.06
CA LEU A 261 -20.33 -17.56 21.30
C LEU A 261 -21.83 -17.83 21.47
N THR A 262 -22.51 -16.99 22.25
CA THR A 262 -23.97 -17.10 22.47
C THR A 262 -24.73 -16.94 21.15
N ARG A 263 -24.38 -15.95 20.32
CA ARG A 263 -25.05 -15.72 19.03
C ARG A 263 -24.79 -16.84 18.03
N LEU A 264 -23.57 -17.40 17.98
CA LEU A 264 -23.23 -18.53 17.11
C LEU A 264 -24.01 -19.79 17.49
N SER A 265 -24.21 -20.08 18.78
CA SER A 265 -24.97 -21.24 19.25
C SER A 265 -26.45 -21.16 18.86
N VAL A 266 -27.05 -19.96 18.91
CA VAL A 266 -28.46 -19.72 18.49
C VAL A 266 -28.61 -19.83 16.96
N THR A 267 -27.61 -19.37 16.21
CA THR A 267 -27.66 -19.41 14.73
C THR A 267 -27.50 -20.83 14.21
N GLY A 268 -26.68 -21.69 14.84
CA GLY A 268 -26.49 -23.10 14.48
C GLY A 268 -27.69 -23.99 14.83
N GLY A 269 -28.48 -23.60 15.84
CA GLY A 269 -29.67 -24.36 16.26
C GLY A 269 -30.94 -24.16 15.42
N ARG A 270 -30.97 -23.17 14.52
CA ARG A 270 -32.15 -22.87 13.66
C ARG A 270 -32.19 -23.59 12.32
N GLY A 271 -31.17 -24.38 12.00
CA GLY A 271 -31.07 -25.10 10.71
C GLY A 271 -31.77 -26.46 10.66
N SER A 272 -32.32 -27.02 11.75
CA SER A 272 -33.01 -28.33 11.78
C SER A 272 -34.33 -28.33 12.52
N GLY A 273 -35.36 -27.72 11.95
CA GLY A 273 -36.65 -27.69 12.60
C GLY A 273 -37.81 -27.14 11.74
N GLY A 274 -38.14 -27.88 10.68
CA GLY A 274 -39.44 -27.75 9.99
C GLY A 274 -40.20 -29.04 10.18
N GLY A 275 -40.97 -29.18 11.30
CA GLY A 275 -41.82 -30.37 11.51
C GLY A 275 -42.53 -30.32 12.86
N THR A 276 -43.81 -30.20 12.80
CA THR A 276 -44.80 -30.03 13.86
C THR A 276 -44.81 -31.11 14.95
N GLY A 277 -44.88 -30.71 16.22
CA GLY A 277 -45.71 -31.32 17.27
C GLY A 277 -45.14 -32.49 18.09
N GLY A 278 -45.13 -32.32 19.43
CA GLY A 278 -45.19 -33.43 20.39
C GLY A 278 -44.21 -33.36 21.54
N ALA A 279 -44.73 -33.13 22.75
CA ALA A 279 -44.02 -33.12 24.01
C ALA A 279 -43.42 -34.49 24.40
N GLY A 280 -42.25 -34.51 25.05
CA GLY A 280 -41.73 -35.70 25.75
C GLY A 280 -40.21 -35.68 25.83
N GLY A 281 -39.71 -35.46 27.05
CA GLY A 281 -38.30 -35.37 27.38
C GLY A 281 -37.45 -36.62 27.15
N THR A 282 -36.20 -36.39 27.21
CA THR A 282 -35.08 -37.20 27.70
C THR A 282 -33.88 -37.26 26.75
N ALA A 283 -32.72 -37.06 27.36
CA ALA A 283 -31.33 -37.46 26.98
C ALA A 283 -30.79 -36.98 25.64
N VAL A 284 -29.82 -36.06 25.76
CA VAL A 284 -28.96 -35.58 24.71
C VAL A 284 -27.88 -36.67 24.44
N ASP A 285 -28.07 -37.42 23.37
CA ASP A 285 -26.96 -38.21 22.79
C ASP A 285 -26.17 -37.26 21.87
N ALA A 286 -24.89 -37.15 22.15
CA ALA A 286 -23.93 -36.39 21.37
C ALA A 286 -23.80 -37.02 19.98
N ALA A 287 -24.15 -36.31 18.94
CA ALA A 287 -23.87 -36.71 17.58
C ALA A 287 -22.35 -36.74 17.34
N PRO A 288 -21.80 -37.73 16.61
CA PRO A 288 -20.38 -37.82 16.35
C PRO A 288 -19.93 -36.64 15.46
N SER A 289 -18.90 -35.97 15.92
CA SER A 289 -18.17 -34.93 15.15
C SER A 289 -17.53 -35.61 13.93
N VAL A 290 -17.91 -35.19 12.74
CA VAL A 290 -17.24 -35.58 11.48
C VAL A 290 -15.93 -34.80 11.40
N PRO A 291 -14.76 -35.45 11.27
CA PRO A 291 -13.47 -34.79 11.13
C PRO A 291 -13.43 -33.94 9.84
N PHE A 292 -12.79 -32.81 9.91
CA PHE A 292 -12.64 -31.86 8.78
C PHE A 292 -11.97 -32.45 7.52
N ASN A 293 -11.36 -33.66 7.63
CA ASN A 293 -10.61 -34.31 6.55
C ASN A 293 -11.40 -35.40 5.79
N ASP A 294 -12.63 -35.74 6.17
CA ASP A 294 -13.41 -36.78 5.51
C ASP A 294 -14.29 -36.27 4.35
N LEU A 295 -13.73 -35.38 3.52
CA LEU A 295 -14.34 -35.04 2.23
C LEU A 295 -13.64 -35.84 1.10
N PRO A 296 -14.38 -36.43 0.16
CA PRO A 296 -13.84 -37.35 -0.81
C PRO A 296 -12.76 -36.72 -1.68
N THR A 297 -11.57 -37.28 -1.63
CA THR A 297 -10.52 -37.05 -2.63
C THR A 297 -10.98 -37.59 -3.97
N ALA A 298 -10.85 -36.80 -5.01
CA ALA A 298 -11.08 -37.20 -6.39
C ALA A 298 -10.23 -38.46 -6.73
N PRO A 299 -10.74 -39.38 -7.58
CA PRO A 299 -10.06 -40.63 -7.87
C PRO A 299 -8.72 -40.37 -8.56
N GLY A 300 -7.67 -40.95 -8.01
CA GLY A 300 -6.31 -40.85 -8.49
C GLY A 300 -6.14 -41.40 -9.89
N SER A 301 -5.40 -40.69 -10.70
CA SER A 301 -4.82 -41.17 -11.94
C SER A 301 -3.74 -42.23 -11.63
N PRO A 302 -3.56 -43.26 -12.47
CA PRO A 302 -2.67 -44.37 -12.17
C PRO A 302 -1.20 -43.97 -12.11
N GLU A 303 -0.49 -44.51 -11.15
CA GLU A 303 0.97 -44.45 -10.99
C GLU A 303 1.68 -44.89 -12.29
N ALA A 304 2.33 -43.95 -12.93
CA ALA A 304 3.32 -44.23 -13.96
C ALA A 304 4.65 -44.56 -13.28
N GLN A 305 5.09 -45.80 -13.42
CA GLN A 305 6.41 -46.25 -13.00
C GLN A 305 7.51 -45.41 -13.69
N LEU A 306 8.24 -44.67 -12.92
CA LEU A 306 9.43 -43.92 -13.36
C LEU A 306 10.59 -44.92 -13.54
N GLN A 307 10.98 -45.14 -14.79
CA GLN A 307 12.28 -45.75 -15.13
C GLN A 307 13.39 -44.74 -14.83
N PRO A 308 14.56 -45.15 -14.34
CA PRO A 308 15.65 -44.24 -14.03
C PRO A 308 16.26 -43.66 -15.31
N GLN A 309 16.31 -42.35 -15.39
CA GLN A 309 17.04 -41.61 -16.45
C GLN A 309 18.56 -41.71 -16.21
N PRO A 310 19.36 -41.83 -17.27
CA PRO A 310 20.82 -41.85 -17.16
C PRO A 310 21.38 -40.44 -16.81
N GLN A 311 22.39 -40.44 -15.95
CA GLN A 311 23.11 -39.23 -15.52
C GLN A 311 23.80 -38.56 -16.71
N PRO A 312 23.80 -37.21 -16.78
CA PRO A 312 24.56 -36.48 -17.80
C PRO A 312 26.07 -36.55 -17.49
N GLN A 313 26.86 -36.89 -18.50
CA GLN A 313 28.32 -36.83 -18.47
C GLN A 313 28.83 -35.41 -18.37
N PRO A 314 29.97 -35.14 -17.70
CA PRO A 314 30.55 -33.83 -17.57
C PRO A 314 31.16 -33.34 -18.91
N GLN A 315 30.79 -32.13 -19.32
CA GLN A 315 31.42 -31.45 -20.44
C GLN A 315 32.79 -30.92 -20.05
N PRO A 316 33.77 -30.94 -20.95
CA PRO A 316 35.12 -30.45 -20.68
C PRO A 316 35.16 -28.91 -20.62
N GLN A 317 35.91 -28.41 -19.64
CA GLN A 317 36.18 -26.98 -19.45
C GLN A 317 37.15 -26.50 -20.57
N PRO A 318 37.00 -25.25 -21.05
CA PRO A 318 37.98 -24.65 -21.94
C PRO A 318 39.22 -24.22 -21.15
N THR A 319 40.36 -24.65 -21.66
CA THR A 319 41.72 -24.27 -21.25
C THR A 319 42.00 -22.80 -21.49
N VAL A 320 42.54 -22.16 -20.46
CA VAL A 320 43.08 -20.79 -20.50
C VAL A 320 44.50 -20.90 -21.04
N GLU A 321 44.87 -20.18 -22.09
CA GLU A 321 46.23 -19.88 -22.49
C GLU A 321 46.58 -18.40 -22.29
N PRO A 322 47.83 -18.06 -21.95
CA PRO A 322 48.21 -16.79 -21.35
C PRO A 322 48.60 -15.72 -22.36
N GLU A 323 48.46 -14.46 -21.94
CA GLU A 323 49.00 -13.29 -22.63
C GLU A 323 50.51 -13.27 -22.74
N PRO A 324 51.05 -12.53 -23.75
CA PRO A 324 52.10 -11.58 -23.43
C PRO A 324 51.99 -10.21 -24.13
N GLY A 325 52.10 -9.20 -23.34
CA GLY A 325 53.13 -8.16 -23.39
C GLY A 325 53.09 -7.03 -24.43
N THR A 326 52.89 -5.82 -23.92
CA THR A 326 53.56 -4.53 -24.19
C THR A 326 53.49 -3.85 -25.57
N LEU A 327 52.93 -2.64 -25.50
CA LEU A 327 53.07 -1.34 -26.20
C LEU A 327 54.32 -1.13 -27.10
N PRO A 328 54.45 -0.11 -28.05
CA PRO A 328 53.90 1.25 -27.94
C PRO A 328 53.48 1.98 -29.26
N VAL A 329 52.74 3.07 -29.06
CA VAL A 329 52.76 4.42 -29.69
C VAL A 329 53.14 4.57 -31.17
N ALA A 330 52.29 5.20 -31.99
CA ALA A 330 52.54 6.44 -32.71
C ALA A 330 51.33 6.97 -33.52
N ALA A 331 51.21 8.26 -33.50
CA ALA A 331 50.22 9.11 -34.14
C ALA A 331 50.36 9.15 -35.70
N ALA A 332 49.21 9.42 -36.36
CA ALA A 332 49.16 10.36 -37.48
C ALA A 332 47.71 10.70 -37.89
N ALA A 333 47.44 11.98 -37.87
CA ALA A 333 46.27 12.62 -38.46
C ALA A 333 46.31 12.58 -39.99
N ARG A 334 45.14 12.53 -40.62
CA ARG A 334 44.87 13.21 -41.92
C ARG A 334 43.37 13.23 -42.28
N THR A 335 42.78 14.41 -42.17
CA THR A 335 42.04 15.21 -43.16
C THR A 335 41.05 14.54 -44.14
N LEU A 336 39.84 15.11 -44.11
CA LEU A 336 38.70 15.07 -45.04
C LEU A 336 39.06 15.28 -46.51
N PRO A 337 38.20 14.91 -47.49
CA PRO A 337 37.29 15.92 -47.98
C PRO A 337 35.85 15.47 -48.30
N ARG A 338 35.05 16.52 -48.49
CA ARG A 338 33.64 16.59 -48.93
C ARG A 338 33.45 16.15 -50.38
N ARG A 339 32.24 15.76 -50.69
CA ARG A 339 31.35 16.05 -51.86
C ARG A 339 30.70 14.79 -52.44
N THR A 340 29.42 14.73 -52.43
CA THR A 340 28.37 15.20 -53.35
C THR A 340 27.61 14.05 -54.05
N LEU A 341 26.28 14.03 -53.80
CA LEU A 341 25.18 13.80 -54.73
C LEU A 341 24.86 12.44 -55.37
N LEU A 342 23.61 12.06 -55.19
CA LEU A 342 22.54 11.72 -56.13
C LEU A 342 22.17 10.24 -56.41
N ILE A 343 20.88 9.99 -56.10
CA ILE A 343 19.83 9.24 -56.84
C ILE A 343 19.90 7.71 -56.91
N GLY A 344 18.81 7.14 -56.41
CA GLY A 344 18.07 6.08 -57.11
C GLY A 344 18.19 4.67 -56.56
N GLY A 345 17.06 4.10 -56.18
CA GLY A 345 16.93 2.64 -56.10
C GLY A 345 15.89 2.13 -55.12
N ILE A 346 14.70 1.90 -55.62
CA ILE A 346 13.62 1.14 -55.00
C ILE A 346 14.07 -0.29 -54.76
N ALA A 347 13.92 -0.78 -53.55
CA ALA A 347 13.77 -2.21 -53.29
C ALA A 347 12.88 -2.44 -52.07
N ALA A 348 11.78 -3.12 -52.30
CA ALA A 348 10.78 -3.55 -51.34
C ALA A 348 11.36 -4.55 -50.35
N ALA A 349 11.12 -4.33 -49.07
CA ALA A 349 11.19 -5.37 -48.07
C ALA A 349 9.92 -5.28 -47.19
N ALA A 350 9.17 -6.37 -47.19
CA ALA A 350 7.92 -6.54 -46.48
C ALA A 350 8.14 -6.37 -44.96
N ALA A 351 7.51 -5.34 -44.39
CA ALA A 351 7.33 -5.21 -42.97
C ALA A 351 5.93 -5.70 -42.62
N THR A 352 5.86 -6.73 -41.79
CA THR A 352 4.65 -7.19 -41.15
C THR A 352 4.13 -6.07 -40.24
N ALA A 353 3.08 -5.39 -40.73
CA ALA A 353 2.32 -4.42 -39.98
C ALA A 353 1.50 -5.17 -38.92
N VAL A 354 1.89 -5.03 -37.63
CA VAL A 354 0.98 -5.24 -36.53
C VAL A 354 0.05 -4.05 -36.51
N ALA A 355 -1.21 -4.27 -36.87
CA ALA A 355 -2.26 -3.27 -36.85
C ALA A 355 -2.52 -2.84 -35.42
N VAL A 356 -2.07 -1.64 -35.05
CA VAL A 356 -2.60 -0.90 -33.92
C VAL A 356 -3.91 -0.28 -34.39
N PRO A 357 -5.06 -0.51 -33.72
CA PRO A 357 -6.30 0.13 -34.10
C PRO A 357 -6.18 1.64 -33.90
N ALA A 358 -6.29 2.39 -34.99
CA ALA A 358 -6.46 3.83 -34.99
C ALA A 358 -7.84 4.15 -34.41
N TYR A 359 -7.92 4.53 -33.17
CA TYR A 359 -9.12 5.13 -32.58
C TYR A 359 -9.13 6.64 -32.80
N PHE A 360 -9.91 7.00 -33.80
CA PHE A 360 -10.66 8.23 -34.01
C PHE A 360 -10.01 9.57 -33.65
N LEU A 361 -9.47 10.19 -34.69
CA LEU A 361 -9.54 11.62 -34.90
C LEU A 361 -11.02 12.00 -35.11
N TRP A 362 -11.61 12.68 -34.12
CA TRP A 362 -12.88 13.36 -34.28
C TRP A 362 -12.60 14.81 -34.71
N PRO A 363 -12.93 15.24 -35.90
CA PRO A 363 -13.09 16.65 -36.16
C PRO A 363 -14.47 17.04 -35.62
N GLY A 364 -14.53 17.54 -34.41
CA GLY A 364 -15.74 18.13 -33.85
C GLY A 364 -16.11 19.41 -34.60
N SER A 365 -16.97 19.28 -35.58
CA SER A 365 -17.76 20.38 -36.07
C SER A 365 -19.10 20.39 -35.37
N GLY A 366 -19.34 21.43 -34.58
CA GLY A 366 -20.69 21.90 -34.31
C GLY A 366 -21.26 21.62 -32.93
N THR A 367 -21.48 22.73 -32.24
CA THR A 367 -22.58 23.04 -31.31
C THR A 367 -22.64 22.27 -29.98
N ASP A 368 -22.54 23.10 -28.93
CA ASP A 368 -22.72 22.79 -27.51
C ASP A 368 -21.52 22.15 -26.78
N ALA A 369 -20.35 22.84 -26.82
CA ALA A 369 -19.35 22.67 -25.82
C ALA A 369 -19.88 23.17 -24.47
N ASP A 370 -20.10 22.28 -23.52
CA ASP A 370 -20.29 22.63 -22.13
C ASP A 370 -19.17 23.63 -21.72
N PRO A 371 -19.48 24.88 -21.31
CA PRO A 371 -18.46 25.91 -21.05
C PRO A 371 -17.49 25.56 -19.92
N GLY A 372 -17.57 24.38 -19.33
CA GLY A 372 -16.73 23.84 -18.27
C GLY A 372 -16.04 22.52 -18.58
N GLY A 373 -16.26 21.91 -19.76
CA GLY A 373 -15.70 20.60 -20.11
C GLY A 373 -14.20 20.62 -20.43
N PRO A 374 -13.51 19.45 -20.35
CA PRO A 374 -12.09 19.35 -20.68
C PRO A 374 -11.84 19.55 -22.18
N VAL A 375 -10.76 20.25 -22.51
CA VAL A 375 -10.35 20.52 -23.89
C VAL A 375 -9.55 19.38 -24.50
N ALA A 376 -8.95 18.52 -23.69
CA ALA A 376 -8.19 17.36 -24.14
C ALA A 376 -8.18 16.25 -23.07
N ARG A 377 -8.04 15.01 -23.55
CA ARG A 377 -7.87 13.81 -22.74
C ARG A 377 -6.60 13.07 -23.19
N LEU A 378 -5.70 12.77 -22.22
CA LEU A 378 -4.48 12.01 -22.45
C LEU A 378 -4.68 10.62 -21.84
N ALA A 379 -4.72 9.60 -22.69
CA ALA A 379 -4.92 8.21 -22.29
C ALA A 379 -3.71 7.36 -22.68
N GLY A 380 -3.41 6.33 -21.91
CA GLY A 380 -2.30 5.43 -22.16
C GLY A 380 -1.74 4.72 -20.92
N HIS A 381 -1.91 5.27 -19.71
CA HIS A 381 -1.61 4.52 -18.50
C HIS A 381 -2.62 3.39 -18.30
N THR A 382 -2.13 2.25 -17.85
CA THR A 382 -2.93 1.04 -17.64
C THR A 382 -3.33 0.83 -16.18
N ASN A 383 -2.92 1.76 -15.29
CA ASN A 383 -3.29 1.78 -13.87
C ASN A 383 -3.37 3.24 -13.38
N GLU A 384 -3.66 3.42 -12.10
CA GLU A 384 -3.86 4.73 -11.47
C GLU A 384 -2.72 5.70 -11.78
N ILE A 385 -3.10 6.94 -12.09
CA ILE A 385 -2.16 8.05 -12.28
C ILE A 385 -2.02 8.77 -10.94
N THR A 386 -0.87 8.69 -10.34
CA THR A 386 -0.58 9.12 -8.96
C THR A 386 -0.04 10.54 -8.86
N SER A 387 0.68 10.99 -9.90
CA SER A 387 1.38 12.28 -9.89
C SER A 387 1.38 12.95 -11.26
N LEU A 388 1.29 14.29 -11.27
CA LEU A 388 1.33 15.13 -12.45
C LEU A 388 2.30 16.30 -12.22
N ALA A 389 3.14 16.59 -13.22
CA ALA A 389 4.03 17.73 -13.19
C ALA A 389 4.18 18.37 -14.59
N PHE A 390 3.81 19.64 -14.75
CA PHE A 390 4.11 20.38 -15.98
C PHE A 390 5.61 20.67 -16.11
N GLY A 391 6.11 20.59 -17.32
CA GLY A 391 7.43 21.14 -17.64
C GLY A 391 7.44 22.67 -17.49
N PRO A 392 8.61 23.28 -17.16
CA PRO A 392 8.71 24.72 -16.93
C PRO A 392 8.33 25.58 -18.14
N ASP A 393 8.37 25.00 -19.35
CA ASP A 393 7.95 25.66 -20.59
C ASP A 393 6.42 25.57 -20.86
N GLY A 394 5.69 24.82 -20.02
CA GLY A 394 4.26 24.56 -20.16
C GLY A 394 3.86 23.74 -21.39
N LYS A 395 4.81 23.25 -22.18
CA LYS A 395 4.54 22.47 -23.39
C LYS A 395 4.47 20.97 -23.14
N THR A 396 5.10 20.52 -22.07
CA THR A 396 5.14 19.13 -21.67
C THR A 396 4.45 18.92 -20.33
N LEU A 397 3.87 17.74 -20.14
CA LEU A 397 3.32 17.26 -18.89
C LEU A 397 3.91 15.88 -18.60
N ALA A 398 4.41 15.66 -17.41
CA ALA A 398 4.82 14.34 -16.95
C ALA A 398 3.74 13.74 -16.05
N SER A 399 3.57 12.40 -16.12
CA SER A 399 2.70 11.64 -15.25
C SER A 399 3.40 10.40 -14.71
N GLY A 400 3.21 10.10 -13.43
CA GLY A 400 3.60 8.86 -12.76
C GLY A 400 2.38 8.00 -12.52
N SER A 401 2.56 6.67 -12.51
CA SER A 401 1.45 5.74 -12.41
C SER A 401 1.82 4.46 -11.66
N ASP A 402 0.80 3.81 -11.13
CA ASP A 402 0.84 2.47 -10.57
C ASP A 402 1.10 1.38 -11.63
N ASP A 403 1.15 1.74 -12.92
CA ASP A 403 1.63 0.87 -14.00
C ASP A 403 3.17 0.79 -14.07
N HIS A 404 3.87 1.34 -13.07
CA HIS A 404 5.33 1.40 -12.90
C HIS A 404 6.03 2.22 -13.99
N THR A 405 5.29 3.04 -14.73
CA THR A 405 5.86 3.89 -15.78
C THR A 405 5.71 5.38 -15.47
N VAL A 406 6.64 6.15 -16.02
CA VAL A 406 6.52 7.59 -16.14
C VAL A 406 6.29 7.93 -17.60
N ARG A 407 5.27 8.75 -17.91
CA ARG A 407 5.00 9.22 -19.26
C ARG A 407 5.21 10.71 -19.40
N LEU A 408 5.77 11.11 -20.51
CA LEU A 408 5.89 12.50 -20.93
C LEU A 408 4.94 12.75 -22.09
N TRP A 409 4.12 13.80 -21.98
CA TRP A 409 3.08 14.14 -22.92
C TRP A 409 3.34 15.50 -23.55
N ASP A 410 3.02 15.66 -24.82
CA ASP A 410 2.91 16.96 -25.48
C ASP A 410 1.52 17.55 -25.19
N VAL A 411 1.50 18.69 -24.52
CA VAL A 411 0.25 19.32 -24.04
C VAL A 411 -0.64 19.81 -25.18
N ALA A 412 -0.03 20.24 -26.29
CA ALA A 412 -0.76 20.81 -27.42
C ALA A 412 -1.47 19.73 -28.24
N THR A 413 -0.81 18.57 -28.41
CA THR A 413 -1.33 17.47 -29.25
C THR A 413 -1.99 16.36 -28.44
N GLY A 414 -1.78 16.32 -27.10
CA GLY A 414 -2.25 15.27 -26.22
C GLY A 414 -1.56 13.92 -26.43
N ARG A 415 -0.47 13.87 -27.20
CA ARG A 415 0.24 12.62 -27.51
C ARG A 415 1.36 12.33 -26.53
N THR A 416 1.60 11.04 -26.26
CA THR A 416 2.77 10.60 -25.51
C THR A 416 4.04 10.86 -26.35
N ILE A 417 4.98 11.63 -25.78
CA ILE A 417 6.31 11.85 -26.34
C ILE A 417 7.19 10.65 -26.03
N THR A 418 7.20 10.21 -24.77
CA THR A 418 8.06 9.12 -24.30
C THR A 418 7.41 8.42 -23.11
N THR A 419 7.66 7.11 -23.01
CA THR A 419 7.35 6.31 -21.82
C THR A 419 8.65 5.83 -21.21
N TYR A 420 8.94 6.28 -20.00
CA TYR A 420 10.11 5.86 -19.22
C TYR A 420 9.75 4.61 -18.43
N ARG A 421 10.59 3.57 -18.58
CA ARG A 421 10.48 2.30 -17.86
C ARG A 421 11.71 2.08 -17.02
N GLY A 422 11.52 1.53 -15.81
CA GLY A 422 12.65 1.27 -14.92
C GLY A 422 12.25 1.16 -13.46
N HIS A 423 11.17 1.85 -13.02
CA HIS A 423 10.56 1.55 -11.73
C HIS A 423 10.00 0.12 -11.74
N THR A 424 10.15 -0.58 -10.63
CA THR A 424 9.67 -1.95 -10.44
C THR A 424 8.44 -2.03 -9.55
N ASP A 425 7.96 -0.87 -9.09
CA ASP A 425 6.75 -0.69 -8.29
C ASP A 425 6.14 0.68 -8.60
N ASN A 426 5.04 1.04 -7.95
CA ASN A 426 4.26 2.26 -8.17
C ASN A 426 5.13 3.52 -8.14
N VAL A 427 4.93 4.40 -9.12
CA VAL A 427 5.57 5.71 -9.16
C VAL A 427 4.69 6.70 -8.40
N MET A 428 5.16 7.23 -7.29
CA MET A 428 4.37 8.05 -6.38
C MET A 428 4.49 9.56 -6.62
N SER A 429 5.66 10.02 -7.03
CA SER A 429 5.91 11.45 -7.14
C SER A 429 6.86 11.79 -8.28
N LEU A 430 6.65 12.97 -8.86
CA LEU A 430 7.42 13.52 -9.97
C LEU A 430 7.80 14.98 -9.69
N ALA A 431 9.01 15.37 -10.11
CA ALA A 431 9.44 16.75 -10.08
C ALA A 431 10.33 17.07 -11.27
N HIS A 432 10.03 18.18 -11.99
CA HIS A 432 10.90 18.71 -13.04
C HIS A 432 12.04 19.53 -12.45
N SER A 433 13.23 19.46 -13.05
CA SER A 433 14.26 20.47 -12.81
C SER A 433 13.79 21.82 -13.34
N PRO A 434 14.17 22.97 -12.70
CA PRO A 434 13.76 24.29 -13.14
C PRO A 434 14.24 24.65 -14.55
N ASP A 435 15.35 24.05 -15.02
CA ASP A 435 15.87 24.23 -16.37
C ASP A 435 15.16 23.37 -17.44
N GLY A 436 14.20 22.54 -17.02
CA GLY A 436 13.38 21.68 -17.90
C GLY A 436 14.13 20.55 -18.60
N LYS A 437 15.36 20.21 -18.17
CA LYS A 437 16.15 19.16 -18.84
C LYS A 437 16.05 17.80 -18.18
N THR A 438 15.70 17.78 -16.91
CA THR A 438 15.66 16.58 -16.09
C THR A 438 14.30 16.42 -15.42
N LEU A 439 13.79 15.19 -15.41
CA LEU A 439 12.65 14.80 -14.58
C LEU A 439 13.15 13.84 -13.51
N TYR A 440 12.69 14.03 -12.28
CA TYR A 440 12.91 13.13 -11.17
C TYR A 440 11.63 12.36 -10.88
N SER A 441 11.77 11.09 -10.48
CA SER A 441 10.65 10.26 -10.05
C SER A 441 11.03 9.42 -8.84
N GLY A 442 10.09 9.26 -7.94
CA GLY A 442 10.21 8.43 -6.76
C GLY A 442 9.04 7.46 -6.68
N GLY A 443 9.26 6.29 -6.07
CA GLY A 443 8.23 5.27 -6.02
C GLY A 443 8.36 4.29 -4.86
N PHE A 444 7.43 3.34 -4.83
CA PHE A 444 7.41 2.26 -3.85
C PHE A 444 8.54 1.25 -4.03
N ASP A 445 9.22 1.25 -5.18
CA ASP A 445 10.45 0.49 -5.37
C ASP A 445 11.64 1.05 -4.59
N LYS A 446 11.42 2.07 -3.76
CA LYS A 446 12.42 2.74 -2.90
C LYS A 446 13.55 3.38 -3.68
N THR A 447 13.30 3.74 -4.93
CA THR A 447 14.31 4.37 -5.77
C THR A 447 13.93 5.80 -6.12
N LEU A 448 14.94 6.66 -6.13
CA LEU A 448 14.89 7.99 -6.71
C LEU A 448 15.62 7.94 -8.05
N ARG A 449 14.89 8.17 -9.13
CA ARG A 449 15.39 8.10 -10.49
C ARG A 449 15.39 9.45 -11.16
N ARG A 450 16.25 9.61 -12.16
CA ARG A 450 16.26 10.79 -13.03
C ARG A 450 16.25 10.39 -14.51
N TRP A 451 15.61 11.22 -15.30
CA TRP A 451 15.37 11.00 -16.72
C TRP A 451 15.79 12.22 -17.52
N ASP A 452 16.57 12.02 -18.59
CA ASP A 452 16.94 13.09 -19.51
C ASP A 452 15.77 13.35 -20.46
N LEU A 453 15.17 14.52 -20.36
CA LEU A 453 13.99 14.90 -21.15
C LEU A 453 14.33 15.19 -22.60
N ARG A 454 15.57 15.53 -22.90
CA ARG A 454 16.04 15.80 -24.25
C ARG A 454 16.29 14.51 -25.05
N THR A 455 16.81 13.48 -24.41
CA THR A 455 17.14 12.20 -25.09
C THR A 455 16.08 11.14 -24.90
N GLY A 456 15.16 11.32 -23.97
CA GLY A 456 14.14 10.33 -23.62
C GLY A 456 14.73 9.08 -22.93
N LYS A 457 15.96 9.16 -22.41
CA LYS A 457 16.66 8.01 -21.81
C LYS A 457 16.73 8.10 -20.29
N PRO A 458 16.71 6.94 -19.61
CA PRO A 458 17.04 6.92 -18.19
C PRO A 458 18.48 7.40 -17.98
N MET A 459 18.69 8.22 -16.96
CA MET A 459 20.01 8.55 -16.44
C MET A 459 20.37 7.58 -15.30
N SER A 460 21.49 7.82 -14.64
CA SER A 460 21.87 7.02 -13.46
C SER A 460 20.81 7.14 -12.36
N LEU A 461 20.64 6.06 -11.59
CA LEU A 461 19.92 6.08 -10.33
C LEU A 461 20.51 7.18 -9.43
N VAL A 462 19.66 8.01 -8.84
CA VAL A 462 20.11 9.08 -7.93
C VAL A 462 20.36 8.50 -6.55
N ALA A 463 19.38 7.76 -6.02
CA ALA A 463 19.46 7.10 -4.73
C ALA A 463 18.63 5.82 -4.72
N SER A 464 19.01 4.90 -3.85
CA SER A 464 18.26 3.71 -3.51
C SER A 464 18.25 3.62 -2.00
N TYR A 465 17.07 3.48 -1.44
CA TYR A 465 16.85 3.43 -0.01
C TYR A 465 16.62 1.98 0.41
N ASN A 466 17.27 1.56 1.48
CA ASN A 466 17.27 0.16 1.91
C ASN A 466 16.44 -0.07 3.18
N GLY A 467 15.98 0.99 3.82
CA GLY A 467 15.04 0.91 4.92
C GLY A 467 13.72 0.33 4.42
N GLU A 468 13.00 -0.29 5.30
CA GLU A 468 11.83 -1.06 4.93
C GLU A 468 10.68 -0.18 4.44
N TYR A 469 10.54 1.01 5.01
CA TYR A 469 9.55 2.05 4.68
C TYR A 469 10.11 3.19 3.88
N ASP A 470 11.30 3.03 3.36
CA ASP A 470 12.01 4.04 2.60
C ASP A 470 11.41 4.22 1.19
N TYR A 471 10.08 4.11 1.09
CA TYR A 471 9.37 4.49 -0.13
C TYR A 471 9.57 5.98 -0.38
N VAL A 472 9.80 6.33 -1.63
CA VAL A 472 9.88 7.72 -2.04
C VAL A 472 8.46 8.21 -2.33
N CYS A 473 7.83 8.84 -1.32
CA CYS A 473 6.42 9.22 -1.35
C CYS A 473 6.17 10.56 -2.02
N SER A 474 7.07 11.53 -1.82
CA SER A 474 6.96 12.88 -2.38
C SER A 474 8.32 13.44 -2.76
N LEU A 475 8.36 14.29 -3.78
CA LEU A 475 9.55 14.94 -4.33
C LEU A 475 9.29 16.42 -4.61
N ALA A 476 10.25 17.27 -4.27
CA ALA A 476 10.31 18.63 -4.77
C ALA A 476 11.75 19.01 -5.14
N VAL A 477 11.89 19.83 -6.17
CA VAL A 477 13.18 20.43 -6.57
C VAL A 477 13.20 21.86 -6.08
N SER A 478 14.32 22.28 -5.48
CA SER A 478 14.51 23.69 -5.09
C SER A 478 14.47 24.62 -6.32
N PRO A 479 14.03 25.88 -6.17
CA PRO A 479 13.92 26.80 -7.29
C PRO A 479 15.24 27.05 -8.04
N ASP A 480 16.38 26.94 -7.37
CA ASP A 480 17.72 27.02 -7.99
C ASP A 480 18.15 25.72 -8.70
N GLY A 481 17.42 24.61 -8.49
CA GLY A 481 17.72 23.30 -9.06
C GLY A 481 18.86 22.56 -8.38
N GLU A 482 19.41 23.05 -7.27
CA GLU A 482 20.58 22.46 -6.62
C GLU A 482 20.26 21.42 -5.56
N THR A 483 19.04 21.47 -5.01
CA THR A 483 18.60 20.56 -3.93
C THR A 483 17.30 19.83 -4.30
N LEU A 484 17.23 18.56 -4.00
CA LEU A 484 16.01 17.76 -3.99
C LEU A 484 15.56 17.58 -2.54
N ALA A 485 14.33 17.88 -2.22
CA ALA A 485 13.67 17.38 -1.02
C ALA A 485 12.97 16.07 -1.38
N VAL A 486 13.31 15.03 -0.66
CA VAL A 486 12.87 13.66 -0.92
C VAL A 486 12.14 13.16 0.32
N GLY A 487 10.86 12.92 0.22
CA GLY A 487 10.05 12.29 1.26
C GLY A 487 10.28 10.79 1.27
N VAL A 488 10.96 10.29 2.29
CA VAL A 488 11.31 8.88 2.43
C VAL A 488 10.71 8.33 3.73
N GLY A 489 9.65 7.54 3.62
CA GLY A 489 8.94 7.04 4.79
C GLY A 489 8.46 8.19 5.68
N SER A 490 8.97 8.31 6.90
CA SER A 490 8.61 9.36 7.87
C SER A 490 9.63 10.50 7.97
N ARG A 491 10.58 10.61 7.03
CA ARG A 491 11.62 11.64 7.04
C ARG A 491 11.75 12.33 5.69
N VAL A 492 12.25 13.56 5.70
CA VAL A 492 12.65 14.27 4.48
C VAL A 492 14.17 14.24 4.38
N GLU A 493 14.70 13.84 3.24
CA GLU A 493 16.11 13.96 2.91
C GLU A 493 16.33 15.13 1.95
N LEU A 494 17.25 16.02 2.30
CA LEU A 494 17.73 17.05 1.39
C LEU A 494 18.94 16.48 0.63
N VAL A 495 18.78 16.28 -0.67
CA VAL A 495 19.77 15.62 -1.54
C VAL A 495 20.36 16.64 -2.50
N ALA A 496 21.69 16.82 -2.49
CA ALA A 496 22.35 17.69 -3.45
C ALA A 496 22.30 17.08 -4.86
N VAL A 497 21.71 17.78 -5.81
CA VAL A 497 21.49 17.32 -7.21
C VAL A 497 22.80 16.97 -7.90
N SER A 498 23.86 17.74 -7.66
CA SER A 498 25.16 17.56 -8.29
C SER A 498 25.87 16.28 -7.87
N THR A 499 25.69 15.82 -6.63
CA THR A 499 26.40 14.68 -6.05
C THR A 499 25.52 13.47 -5.80
N GLY A 500 24.19 13.65 -5.73
CA GLY A 500 23.23 12.63 -5.31
C GLY A 500 23.34 12.24 -3.83
N ARG A 501 24.07 13.04 -3.01
CA ARG A 501 24.26 12.76 -1.58
C ARG A 501 23.29 13.56 -0.72
N SER A 502 22.80 12.92 0.34
CA SER A 502 22.03 13.61 1.36
C SER A 502 22.91 14.62 2.09
N SER A 503 22.45 15.87 2.15
CA SER A 503 23.09 16.96 2.90
C SER A 503 22.49 17.12 4.29
N ALA A 504 21.21 16.78 4.48
CA ALA A 504 20.52 16.79 5.76
C ALA A 504 19.34 15.81 5.75
N THR A 505 19.01 15.28 6.94
CA THR A 505 17.84 14.45 7.17
C THR A 505 16.94 15.15 8.18
N LEU A 506 15.70 15.44 7.80
CA LEU A 506 14.71 16.15 8.61
C LEU A 506 13.79 15.10 9.23
N THR A 507 13.82 14.98 10.54
CA THR A 507 13.10 13.95 11.30
C THR A 507 12.19 14.58 12.35
N GLY A 508 11.13 13.89 12.74
CA GLY A 508 10.19 14.33 13.78
C GLY A 508 8.73 14.14 13.41
N HIS A 509 8.43 13.72 12.19
CA HIS A 509 7.07 13.37 11.78
C HIS A 509 6.62 12.09 12.50
N GLY A 510 5.36 12.09 12.94
CA GLY A 510 4.74 10.96 13.64
C GLY A 510 4.17 9.87 12.71
N GLY A 511 4.25 10.06 11.39
CA GLY A 511 3.72 9.13 10.38
C GLY A 511 4.45 9.26 9.05
N SER A 512 4.04 8.46 8.07
CA SER A 512 4.57 8.54 6.70
C SER A 512 4.28 9.89 6.08
N LEU A 513 5.24 10.41 5.31
CA LEU A 513 5.06 11.65 4.57
C LEU A 513 4.02 11.48 3.47
N ASN A 514 3.12 12.46 3.39
CA ASN A 514 2.13 12.54 2.32
C ASN A 514 2.64 13.47 1.21
N ASP A 515 3.16 14.64 1.58
CA ASP A 515 3.60 15.62 0.59
C ASP A 515 4.66 16.58 1.16
N LEU A 516 5.38 17.25 0.26
CA LEU A 516 6.37 18.26 0.58
C LEU A 516 6.51 19.29 -0.55
N ALA A 517 6.87 20.52 -0.19
CA ALA A 517 7.08 21.63 -1.11
C ALA A 517 8.21 22.55 -0.66
N PHE A 518 8.93 23.12 -1.64
CA PHE A 518 9.84 24.24 -1.37
C PHE A 518 9.10 25.59 -1.38
N SER A 519 9.55 26.52 -0.53
CA SER A 519 9.18 27.91 -0.69
C SER A 519 9.74 28.50 -2.00
N PRO A 520 9.09 29.51 -2.60
CA PRO A 520 9.57 30.11 -3.85
C PRO A 520 10.98 30.70 -3.80
N ASP A 521 11.46 31.07 -2.62
CA ASP A 521 12.85 31.55 -2.40
C ASP A 521 13.84 30.42 -2.08
N GLY A 522 13.38 29.18 -2.03
CA GLY A 522 14.20 27.99 -1.77
C GLY A 522 14.70 27.82 -0.34
N LYS A 523 14.32 28.72 0.59
CA LYS A 523 14.87 28.69 1.96
C LYS A 523 14.14 27.76 2.90
N LEU A 524 12.87 27.43 2.60
CA LEU A 524 12.05 26.59 3.43
C LEU A 524 11.61 25.35 2.67
N VAL A 525 11.45 24.25 3.40
CA VAL A 525 10.66 23.10 3.01
C VAL A 525 9.46 23.00 3.94
N ALA A 526 8.27 22.85 3.37
CA ALA A 526 7.08 22.45 4.10
C ALA A 526 6.84 20.96 3.86
N SER A 527 6.42 20.25 4.89
CA SER A 527 6.06 18.84 4.80
C SER A 527 4.82 18.52 5.61
N VAL A 528 4.05 17.54 5.16
CA VAL A 528 2.87 17.01 5.83
C VAL A 528 2.96 15.48 5.87
N ALA A 529 2.38 14.89 6.92
CA ALA A 529 2.46 13.45 7.18
C ALA A 529 1.12 12.88 7.64
N SER A 530 0.96 11.57 7.51
CA SER A 530 -0.21 10.80 7.98
C SER A 530 -0.16 10.64 9.50
N GLU A 531 -0.24 11.75 10.24
CA GLU A 531 -0.27 11.76 11.69
C GLU A 531 -1.56 12.41 12.21
N ILE A 532 -1.98 12.04 13.42
CA ILE A 532 -3.18 12.62 14.03
C ILE A 532 -3.00 14.12 14.26
N GLY A 533 -3.97 14.90 13.80
CA GLY A 533 -3.97 16.36 13.83
C GLY A 533 -3.27 16.93 12.60
N ALA A 534 -3.99 17.76 11.87
CA ALA A 534 -3.50 18.41 10.66
C ALA A 534 -2.31 19.31 10.99
N LYS A 535 -1.11 18.91 10.58
CA LYS A 535 0.15 19.65 10.85
C LYS A 535 0.92 19.90 9.57
N ILE A 536 1.48 21.10 9.46
CA ILE A 536 2.51 21.45 8.48
C ILE A 536 3.81 21.72 9.25
N TRP A 537 4.86 21.00 8.89
CA TRP A 537 6.18 21.16 9.43
C TRP A 537 7.00 22.06 8.51
N LEU A 538 7.57 23.15 9.04
CA LEU A 538 8.39 24.12 8.28
C LEU A 538 9.85 23.97 8.70
N TRP A 539 10.68 23.69 7.72
CA TRP A 539 12.11 23.41 7.91
C TRP A 539 12.96 24.44 7.19
N ASP A 540 14.04 24.87 7.82
CA ASP A 540 15.06 25.69 7.19
C ASP A 540 16.02 24.81 6.37
N VAL A 541 16.15 25.09 5.09
CA VAL A 541 16.91 24.27 4.15
C VAL A 541 18.42 24.31 4.44
N ALA A 542 18.95 25.47 4.82
CA ALA A 542 20.38 25.66 5.03
C ALA A 542 20.88 24.94 6.29
N THR A 543 20.06 24.89 7.35
CA THR A 543 20.44 24.31 8.63
C THR A 543 19.85 22.93 8.88
N GLY A 544 18.84 22.51 8.12
CA GLY A 544 18.09 21.27 8.33
C GLY A 544 17.24 21.30 9.62
N ARG A 545 16.99 22.44 10.22
CA ARG A 545 16.27 22.54 11.51
C ARG A 545 14.80 22.82 11.31
N LEU A 546 13.99 22.23 12.17
CA LEU A 546 12.58 22.57 12.30
C LEU A 546 12.46 23.99 12.83
N LEU A 547 11.81 24.87 12.05
CA LEU A 547 11.55 26.25 12.47
C LEU A 547 10.21 26.35 13.19
N LYS A 548 9.18 25.70 12.67
CA LYS A 548 7.81 25.85 13.18
C LYS A 548 6.94 24.66 12.78
N THR A 549 5.97 24.35 13.62
CA THR A 549 4.85 23.47 13.27
C THR A 549 3.57 24.28 13.29
N LEU A 550 2.84 24.28 12.18
CA LEU A 550 1.53 24.91 12.06
C LEU A 550 0.49 23.81 12.27
N THR A 551 -0.45 24.04 13.17
CA THR A 551 -1.48 23.05 13.51
C THR A 551 -2.82 23.54 13.00
N GLY A 552 -3.50 22.71 12.20
CA GLY A 552 -4.83 22.94 11.71
C GLY A 552 -5.92 22.66 12.75
N GLU A 553 -7.14 22.99 12.41
CA GLU A 553 -8.31 22.80 13.29
C GLU A 553 -8.82 21.34 13.26
N SER A 554 -8.49 20.58 12.22
CA SER A 554 -8.93 19.21 12.05
C SER A 554 -8.13 18.23 12.88
N LYS A 555 -8.78 17.15 13.33
CA LYS A 555 -8.13 15.98 13.92
C LYS A 555 -7.51 15.04 12.88
N ASP A 556 -7.91 15.19 11.61
CA ASP A 556 -7.35 14.44 10.48
C ASP A 556 -6.04 15.08 10.00
N HIS A 557 -5.36 14.42 9.08
CA HIS A 557 -4.09 14.88 8.52
C HIS A 557 -4.29 15.69 7.23
N PHE A 558 -3.24 16.40 6.81
CA PHE A 558 -3.15 16.97 5.47
C PHE A 558 -2.55 15.97 4.49
N ASN A 559 -3.11 15.92 3.28
CA ASN A 559 -2.64 15.09 2.18
C ASN A 559 -1.67 15.84 1.25
N ALA A 560 -1.86 17.15 1.09
CA ALA A 560 -1.00 17.98 0.25
C ALA A 560 -0.59 19.26 0.97
N VAL A 561 0.57 19.80 0.60
CA VAL A 561 1.10 21.08 1.10
C VAL A 561 1.67 21.92 -0.05
N MET A 562 1.42 23.23 -0.01
CA MET A 562 1.91 24.12 -1.05
C MET A 562 2.17 25.52 -0.51
N PHE A 563 3.19 26.18 -1.05
CA PHE A 563 3.41 27.62 -0.80
C PHE A 563 2.67 28.46 -1.83
N SER A 564 2.23 29.66 -1.42
CA SER A 564 1.78 30.67 -2.38
C SER A 564 2.94 31.12 -3.26
N PRO A 565 2.70 31.48 -4.53
CA PRO A 565 3.75 31.95 -5.44
C PRO A 565 4.53 33.18 -4.97
N ASP A 566 3.94 34.02 -4.11
CA ASP A 566 4.60 35.17 -3.49
C ASP A 566 5.38 34.83 -2.22
N GLY A 567 5.34 33.57 -1.79
CA GLY A 567 6.04 33.07 -0.61
C GLY A 567 5.53 33.59 0.74
N LYS A 568 4.33 34.21 0.79
CA LYS A 568 3.81 34.75 2.05
C LYS A 568 2.92 33.83 2.82
N THR A 569 2.31 32.86 2.14
CA THR A 569 1.41 31.90 2.76
C THR A 569 1.81 30.45 2.45
N VAL A 570 1.43 29.54 3.32
CA VAL A 570 1.47 28.10 3.09
C VAL A 570 0.06 27.54 3.28
N ALA A 571 -0.31 26.59 2.46
CA ALA A 571 -1.61 25.92 2.52
C ALA A 571 -1.43 24.43 2.73
N GLY A 572 -2.30 23.84 3.56
CA GLY A 572 -2.46 22.39 3.73
C GLY A 572 -3.84 21.97 3.22
N ALA A 573 -3.89 20.94 2.39
CA ALA A 573 -5.12 20.35 1.88
C ALA A 573 -5.41 19.00 2.55
N GLY A 574 -6.66 18.82 2.94
CA GLY A 574 -7.15 17.66 3.67
C GLY A 574 -8.66 17.86 3.90
N PRO A 575 -9.15 17.90 5.15
CA PRO A 575 -10.51 18.37 5.43
C PRO A 575 -10.65 19.86 5.09
N GLY A 576 -10.90 20.17 3.81
CA GLY A 576 -10.78 21.52 3.24
C GLY A 576 -9.33 21.93 2.97
N VAL A 577 -9.14 23.18 2.58
CA VAL A 577 -7.82 23.79 2.39
C VAL A 577 -7.63 24.89 3.41
N GLN A 578 -6.67 24.74 4.31
CA GLN A 578 -6.34 25.74 5.31
C GLN A 578 -5.09 26.54 4.91
N LEU A 579 -5.10 27.83 5.14
CA LEU A 579 -4.02 28.75 4.78
C LEU A 579 -3.43 29.42 6.03
N TRP A 580 -2.12 29.57 6.06
CA TRP A 580 -1.38 30.29 7.12
C TRP A 580 -0.50 31.37 6.54
N ASP A 581 -0.45 32.50 7.21
CA ASP A 581 0.57 33.53 7.00
C ASP A 581 1.91 33.07 7.58
N LEU A 582 2.94 33.01 6.77
CA LEU A 582 4.25 32.47 7.16
C LEU A 582 4.97 33.35 8.18
N ALA A 583 4.82 34.68 8.12
CA ALA A 583 5.49 35.58 9.02
C ALA A 583 4.95 35.45 10.45
N THR A 584 3.64 35.39 10.59
CA THR A 584 2.98 35.32 11.91
C THR A 584 2.74 33.88 12.35
N GLY A 585 2.59 32.94 11.38
CA GLY A 585 2.17 31.55 11.59
C GLY A 585 0.73 31.43 12.06
N LYS A 586 -0.09 32.40 11.80
CA LYS A 586 -1.52 32.36 12.12
C LYS A 586 -2.31 31.86 10.92
N PRO A 587 -3.41 31.13 11.16
CA PRO A 587 -4.33 30.78 10.10
C PRO A 587 -4.97 32.06 9.54
N THR A 588 -5.10 32.13 8.22
CA THR A 588 -5.69 33.29 7.51
C THR A 588 -7.03 32.98 6.89
N ALA A 589 -7.22 31.75 6.43
CA ALA A 589 -8.48 31.31 5.82
C ALA A 589 -8.59 29.78 5.87
N THR A 590 -9.85 29.31 5.86
CA THR A 590 -10.20 27.91 5.61
C THR A 590 -11.16 27.89 4.44
N LEU A 591 -10.74 27.27 3.34
CA LEU A 591 -11.56 27.08 2.14
C LEU A 591 -12.30 25.76 2.30
N THR A 592 -13.62 25.82 2.36
CA THR A 592 -14.47 24.65 2.46
C THR A 592 -15.11 24.37 1.11
N ASP A 593 -15.01 23.12 0.67
CA ASP A 593 -15.73 22.60 -0.47
C ASP A 593 -17.02 21.96 0.01
N PRO A 594 -18.08 21.88 -0.79
CA PRO A 594 -19.16 20.93 -0.56
C PRO A 594 -18.66 19.48 -0.43
N HIS A 595 -17.44 19.18 -0.87
CA HIS A 595 -16.79 17.89 -0.66
C HIS A 595 -15.98 17.87 0.64
N PRO A 596 -16.16 16.85 1.51
CA PRO A 596 -15.58 16.86 2.85
C PRO A 596 -14.05 16.65 2.88
N TYR A 597 -13.41 16.29 1.76
CA TYR A 597 -11.97 15.97 1.71
C TYR A 597 -11.32 16.43 0.39
N VAL A 598 -10.14 17.05 0.51
CA VAL A 598 -9.30 17.49 -0.62
C VAL A 598 -8.00 16.68 -0.59
N ASP A 599 -7.85 15.72 -1.49
CA ASP A 599 -6.69 14.81 -1.52
C ASP A 599 -5.46 15.46 -2.17
N THR A 600 -5.69 16.36 -3.12
CA THR A 600 -4.63 17.05 -3.87
C THR A 600 -5.03 18.48 -4.18
N ALA A 601 -4.08 19.39 -4.12
CA ALA A 601 -4.32 20.79 -4.46
C ALA A 601 -3.09 21.46 -5.07
N ALA A 602 -3.31 22.54 -5.85
CA ALA A 602 -2.25 23.33 -6.45
C ALA A 602 -2.63 24.82 -6.48
N TYR A 603 -1.65 25.69 -6.22
CA TYR A 603 -1.80 27.12 -6.47
C TYR A 603 -1.73 27.42 -7.98
N ARG A 604 -2.63 28.29 -8.46
CA ARG A 604 -2.45 28.89 -9.78
C ARG A 604 -1.23 29.81 -9.75
N PRO A 605 -0.32 29.75 -10.73
CA PRO A 605 0.70 30.77 -10.90
C PRO A 605 0.07 32.17 -10.94
N GLY A 606 0.59 33.10 -10.14
CA GLY A 606 -0.04 34.43 -9.89
C GLY A 606 -0.78 34.52 -8.56
N GLY A 607 -1.02 33.41 -7.87
CA GLY A 607 -1.42 33.38 -6.47
C GLY A 607 -2.88 33.74 -6.16
N THR A 608 -3.74 33.86 -7.18
CA THR A 608 -5.13 34.31 -6.99
C THR A 608 -6.13 33.17 -6.76
N MET A 609 -5.76 31.94 -7.11
CA MET A 609 -6.64 30.77 -7.05
C MET A 609 -5.90 29.52 -6.58
N ILE A 610 -6.66 28.62 -5.98
CA ILE A 610 -6.26 27.23 -5.71
C ILE A 610 -7.21 26.30 -6.47
N ALA A 611 -6.66 25.27 -7.11
CA ALA A 611 -7.40 24.14 -7.60
C ALA A 611 -7.23 23.00 -6.59
N GLY A 612 -8.31 22.31 -6.25
CA GLY A 612 -8.25 21.13 -5.41
C GLY A 612 -9.23 20.08 -5.90
N ALA A 613 -8.87 18.86 -5.69
CA ALA A 613 -9.67 17.70 -6.01
C ALA A 613 -9.59 16.70 -4.86
N GLY A 614 -10.71 16.05 -4.64
CA GLY A 614 -10.87 15.00 -3.66
C GLY A 614 -12.29 14.48 -3.81
N GLY A 615 -12.53 13.23 -3.51
CA GLY A 615 -13.83 12.64 -3.71
C GLY A 615 -14.43 12.09 -2.43
N VAL A 616 -15.71 12.31 -2.25
CA VAL A 616 -16.51 11.43 -1.38
C VAL A 616 -16.55 10.07 -2.06
N ARG A 617 -15.87 9.09 -1.48
CA ARG A 617 -16.03 7.68 -1.86
C ARG A 617 -17.30 7.11 -1.23
N GLU A 618 -18.45 7.74 -1.45
CA GLU A 618 -19.72 7.14 -1.06
C GLU A 618 -20.30 6.32 -2.23
N PRO A 619 -20.30 4.99 -2.13
CA PRO A 619 -20.98 4.16 -3.12
C PRO A 619 -22.50 4.35 -2.90
N ASN A 620 -23.18 4.98 -3.82
CA ASN A 620 -24.66 5.11 -3.96
C ASN A 620 -25.22 6.52 -3.89
N THR A 621 -24.49 7.58 -3.83
CA THR A 621 -25.05 8.89 -4.16
C THR A 621 -25.04 9.06 -5.68
N ALA A 622 -26.20 9.41 -6.25
CA ALA A 622 -26.34 9.79 -7.66
C ALA A 622 -25.49 11.04 -8.02
N ASP A 623 -24.72 11.52 -7.07
CA ASP A 623 -23.86 12.68 -7.12
C ASP A 623 -22.44 12.24 -7.48
N ASN A 624 -22.08 12.50 -8.71
CA ASN A 624 -20.86 12.11 -9.40
C ASN A 624 -19.66 12.98 -8.99
N THR A 625 -19.43 13.21 -7.71
CA THR A 625 -18.54 14.24 -7.16
C THR A 625 -17.04 13.92 -7.25
N GLY A 626 -16.65 12.66 -7.37
CA GLY A 626 -15.24 12.27 -7.52
C GLY A 626 -14.58 12.67 -8.85
N LYS A 627 -15.35 13.24 -9.79
CA LYS A 627 -14.90 13.70 -11.12
C LYS A 627 -14.64 15.18 -11.18
N THR A 628 -14.74 15.89 -10.07
CA THR A 628 -14.73 17.35 -10.04
C THR A 628 -13.44 17.90 -9.47
N VAL A 629 -13.00 19.01 -10.04
CA VAL A 629 -11.94 19.87 -9.52
C VAL A 629 -12.56 21.21 -9.17
N SER A 630 -12.48 21.58 -7.91
CA SER A 630 -12.97 22.89 -7.44
C SER A 630 -11.89 23.96 -7.58
N LEU A 631 -12.30 25.14 -8.02
CA LEU A 631 -11.44 26.33 -8.12
C LEU A 631 -11.90 27.37 -7.11
N TRP A 632 -11.07 27.64 -6.11
CA TRP A 632 -11.32 28.70 -5.11
C TRP A 632 -10.62 29.99 -5.51
N ASP A 633 -11.34 31.10 -5.44
CA ASP A 633 -10.77 32.43 -5.46
C ASP A 633 -10.33 32.83 -4.06
N LEU A 634 -9.06 33.16 -3.91
CA LEU A 634 -8.47 33.47 -2.61
C LEU A 634 -8.89 34.84 -2.05
N SER A 635 -9.38 35.73 -2.90
CA SER A 635 -9.87 37.05 -2.44
C SER A 635 -11.25 36.93 -1.79
N THR A 636 -12.07 35.98 -2.22
CA THR A 636 -13.42 35.76 -1.70
C THR A 636 -13.52 34.55 -0.78
N GLY A 637 -12.54 33.63 -0.82
CA GLY A 637 -12.55 32.36 -0.11
C GLY A 637 -13.61 31.37 -0.63
N SER A 638 -14.19 31.62 -1.80
CA SER A 638 -15.32 30.86 -2.35
C SER A 638 -14.95 30.07 -3.59
N VAL A 639 -15.65 28.95 -3.82
CA VAL A 639 -15.57 28.20 -5.07
C VAL A 639 -16.17 29.04 -6.19
N THR A 640 -15.35 29.40 -7.16
CA THR A 640 -15.80 30.18 -8.34
C THR A 640 -16.19 29.31 -9.50
N LYS A 641 -15.65 28.10 -9.57
CA LYS A 641 -15.92 27.16 -10.66
C LYS A 641 -15.64 25.74 -10.21
N THR A 642 -16.50 24.83 -10.64
CA THR A 642 -16.29 23.38 -10.54
C THR A 642 -16.11 22.84 -11.95
N LEU A 643 -14.99 22.17 -12.18
CA LEU A 643 -14.66 21.52 -13.44
C LEU A 643 -15.02 20.04 -13.34
N THR A 644 -15.81 19.55 -14.29
CA THR A 644 -16.25 18.15 -14.29
C THR A 644 -15.52 17.38 -15.39
N GLY A 645 -14.90 16.27 -15.00
CA GLY A 645 -14.23 15.38 -15.95
C GLY A 645 -15.23 14.52 -16.71
N THR A 646 -14.89 14.18 -17.96
CA THR A 646 -15.69 13.30 -18.81
C THR A 646 -15.07 11.91 -18.86
N MET A 647 -15.82 10.90 -18.44
CA MET A 647 -15.47 9.48 -18.59
C MET A 647 -16.52 8.75 -19.43
N PRO A 648 -16.14 7.68 -20.16
CA PRO A 648 -17.11 6.80 -20.78
C PRO A 648 -18.16 6.37 -19.75
N LYS A 649 -19.41 6.29 -20.16
CA LYS A 649 -20.54 5.92 -19.27
C LYS A 649 -20.27 4.56 -18.60
N SER A 650 -19.62 4.54 -17.46
CA SER A 650 -19.52 3.37 -16.60
C SER A 650 -20.13 3.71 -15.24
N ARG A 651 -20.70 2.70 -14.61
CA ARG A 651 -21.27 2.82 -13.24
C ARG A 651 -20.18 2.72 -12.14
N MET A 652 -18.90 2.82 -12.49
CA MET A 652 -17.80 2.67 -11.55
C MET A 652 -17.38 4.02 -10.98
N ASP A 653 -16.93 4.01 -9.73
CA ASP A 653 -16.48 5.19 -9.02
C ASP A 653 -15.21 5.76 -9.68
N THR A 654 -15.20 7.07 -9.85
CA THR A 654 -14.08 7.81 -10.45
C THR A 654 -13.56 8.80 -9.43
N TYR A 655 -12.25 8.96 -9.34
CA TYR A 655 -11.60 9.87 -8.40
C TYR A 655 -10.36 10.53 -9.03
N THR A 656 -9.93 11.62 -8.39
CA THR A 656 -8.77 12.42 -8.81
C THR A 656 -7.70 12.35 -7.73
N THR A 657 -6.48 11.99 -8.13
CA THR A 657 -5.31 11.84 -7.23
C THR A 657 -4.26 12.92 -7.41
N ALA A 658 -4.27 13.62 -8.54
CA ALA A 658 -3.29 14.66 -8.83
C ALA A 658 -3.90 15.81 -9.64
N VAL A 659 -3.55 17.03 -9.28
CA VAL A 659 -3.85 18.26 -10.05
C VAL A 659 -2.58 19.08 -10.24
N ALA A 660 -2.45 19.74 -11.38
CA ALA A 660 -1.33 20.63 -11.67
C ALA A 660 -1.75 21.77 -12.60
N PHE A 661 -1.24 22.97 -12.35
CA PHE A 661 -1.34 24.11 -13.28
C PHE A 661 -0.15 24.18 -14.21
N SER A 662 -0.38 24.57 -15.46
CA SER A 662 0.70 25.02 -16.34
C SER A 662 1.39 26.27 -15.77
N PRO A 663 2.68 26.52 -16.06
CA PRO A 663 3.41 27.66 -15.54
C PRO A 663 2.81 29.03 -15.88
N ASP A 664 2.07 29.13 -16.99
CA ASP A 664 1.33 30.34 -17.39
C ASP A 664 -0.04 30.47 -16.68
N GLY A 665 -0.43 29.46 -15.89
CA GLY A 665 -1.70 29.43 -15.18
C GLY A 665 -2.95 29.29 -16.06
N ARG A 666 -2.78 29.03 -17.37
CA ARG A 666 -3.90 28.97 -18.33
C ARG A 666 -4.43 27.58 -18.59
N THR A 667 -3.69 26.55 -18.21
CA THR A 667 -4.12 25.16 -18.34
C THR A 667 -4.08 24.49 -16.98
N LEU A 668 -5.13 23.76 -16.65
CA LEU A 668 -5.18 22.85 -15.51
C LEU A 668 -5.20 21.42 -16.02
N ALA A 669 -4.37 20.58 -15.44
CA ALA A 669 -4.38 19.12 -15.65
C ALA A 669 -4.89 18.46 -14.38
N ALA A 670 -5.74 17.43 -14.53
CA ALA A 670 -6.11 16.55 -13.42
C ALA A 670 -6.13 15.10 -13.88
N SER A 671 -5.68 14.21 -13.00
CA SER A 671 -5.83 12.77 -13.20
C SER A 671 -7.28 12.37 -12.97
N LEU A 672 -7.79 11.47 -13.79
CA LEU A 672 -9.06 10.81 -13.59
C LEU A 672 -8.82 9.32 -13.59
N ASN A 673 -9.05 8.69 -12.45
CA ASN A 673 -8.86 7.27 -12.22
C ASN A 673 -10.20 6.60 -11.96
N GLN A 674 -10.36 5.38 -12.45
CA GLN A 674 -11.57 4.58 -12.25
C GLN A 674 -11.23 3.31 -11.49
N VAL A 675 -11.97 3.03 -10.44
CA VAL A 675 -11.76 1.85 -9.60
C VAL A 675 -12.01 0.57 -10.41
N GLY A 676 -11.06 -0.36 -10.37
CA GLY A 676 -11.22 -1.72 -10.88
C GLY A 676 -11.13 -1.89 -12.40
N THR A 677 -10.64 -0.92 -13.14
CA THR A 677 -10.35 -1.06 -14.58
C THR A 677 -8.84 -1.20 -14.80
N PRO A 678 -8.34 -2.38 -15.18
CA PRO A 678 -6.92 -2.58 -15.43
C PRO A 678 -6.50 -2.26 -16.86
N ASP A 679 -7.16 -1.31 -17.52
CA ASP A 679 -6.88 -0.94 -18.90
C ASP A 679 -6.83 0.59 -19.11
N GLU A 680 -6.35 1.01 -20.26
CA GLU A 680 -6.19 2.42 -20.63
C GLU A 680 -7.52 3.21 -20.65
N SER A 681 -8.68 2.54 -20.63
CA SER A 681 -9.99 3.20 -20.69
C SER A 681 -10.39 3.82 -19.34
N GLY A 682 -9.87 3.27 -18.23
CA GLY A 682 -10.17 3.68 -16.86
C GLY A 682 -9.27 4.77 -16.29
N HIS A 683 -8.17 5.12 -16.95
CA HIS A 683 -7.18 6.06 -16.42
C HIS A 683 -6.81 7.10 -17.47
N SER A 684 -6.97 8.37 -17.16
CA SER A 684 -6.64 9.46 -18.07
C SER A 684 -6.32 10.75 -17.37
N ILE A 685 -5.58 11.62 -18.06
CA ILE A 685 -5.39 13.00 -17.64
C ILE A 685 -6.33 13.86 -18.45
N GLN A 686 -7.02 14.79 -17.83
CA GLN A 686 -7.87 15.75 -18.49
C GLN A 686 -7.29 17.14 -18.37
N LEU A 687 -7.40 17.92 -19.42
CA LEU A 687 -6.90 19.27 -19.51
C LEU A 687 -8.06 20.26 -19.68
N TRP A 688 -8.05 21.35 -18.91
CA TRP A 688 -8.99 22.45 -19.04
C TRP A 688 -8.24 23.75 -19.35
N LYS A 689 -8.80 24.55 -20.25
CA LYS A 689 -8.35 25.93 -20.46
C LYS A 689 -9.06 26.84 -19.47
N LEU A 690 -8.28 27.66 -18.78
CA LEU A 690 -8.76 28.65 -17.83
C LEU A 690 -8.57 30.03 -18.42
N SER A 691 -9.57 30.86 -18.25
CA SER A 691 -9.54 32.29 -18.65
C SER A 691 -8.64 33.12 -17.76
#